data_62713244f64c5e7c7a9bacb880ce68b0
#
_entry.id   62713244f64c5e7c7a9bacb880ce68b0
#
_cell.length_a   1.000
_cell.length_b   1.000
_cell.length_c   1.000
_cell.angle_alpha   90.00
_cell.angle_beta   90.00
_cell.angle_gamma   90.00
#
_symmetry.space_group_name_H-M   'P 1'
#
loop_
_entity.id
_entity.type
_entity.pdbx_description
1 polymer ?
#
loop_
_entity_poly.entity_id
_entity_poly.type
_entity_poly.pdbx_seq_one_letter_code
_entity_poly.pdbx_strand_id
1 'polypeptide(L)'
;MGKGGGSSKTPHEAPDDLKSSQMLTVVDAICEGPIEGPVDGLKSVRINKTPVLDSDGNAMVHGVTVVYRVGEDEQTEMEGFEDSGAETLLGVEVKKSEPVTRTITTKTLDRLRFTFGVQSLVSTSTKGDRNPTNVQMLIQFRRDGLWRTERDITITGKTTTQFLASVVIDDLPPRPFEVRMQRLTDDSTTDLLQNKTVWSGYTEIIDVKQRYPNTAVIGVKVDAEQFGSQQVTRNYHLRGRIVPVPSNYDPLKRTYSGIWDGTFKPAWTDNPAWCVLDMLTHPRYGMGSRIGVADVDKWALYAIAQYCDQPVPDGFGGTEPRITCNAYLTDQRKAWDVLGDFCSLMRCMPVWNGSTLTFVQDRPADKVWTYTQSNVVMPADGAPFIYSFSALKERHNAAEVRYTDPNNGWETSTELVENDAAIRRYGRNVLKMDAFACTSRGQAHRAGLWAITTELLETQTVDFSVGAEGLRHVPGDIIEVCDSDYAGVTVGGRILSVDSLTRTLTLDREVEIPAGGNVVLNLVGSNGQPVTVAVTAHPAPDRVTVSQLPDGVAEYSVWGLKLPDLRQRLFRCVAIRENDDGTYAITAVQHVPEKGSIVDNGATFDPLPDTGITNTPPAVQHLTTEILAEDGQYQARARWDTPRVVKGVNFSLRLTVKAEDNSARLASSLTLTETEHTFRNLTPGRYTLTVRAVNSQGQQGEPASTDFSIDAPAVPSYVELTPGYFQITATPRQAVYDPTVQYEFWFTDTQIADIRQVETDARYLGTALYWICLLYTSPSPRDA
;
A
#
# COMPACT_ATOMS: atom_id res chain seq x y z
N MET A 1 24.56 -72.64 5.24
CA MET A 1 23.48 -71.70 5.74
C MET A 1 23.74 -70.30 5.19
N GLY A 2 23.16 -69.97 4.05
CA GLY A 2 23.23 -68.64 3.48
C GLY A 2 21.88 -67.92 3.76
N LYS A 3 21.89 -66.91 4.55
CA LYS A 3 20.74 -65.99 4.74
C LYS A 3 20.48 -65.29 3.42
N GLY A 4 19.39 -65.59 2.75
CA GLY A 4 18.86 -64.78 1.68
C GLY A 4 18.40 -63.43 2.27
N GLY A 5 19.11 -62.35 1.92
CA GLY A 5 18.66 -61.00 2.15
C GLY A 5 17.51 -60.70 1.19
N GLY A 6 16.26 -60.72 1.66
CA GLY A 6 15.16 -60.16 0.92
C GLY A 6 15.39 -58.64 0.86
N SER A 7 15.55 -58.12 -0.35
CA SER A 7 15.51 -56.68 -0.55
C SER A 7 14.12 -56.20 -0.12
N SER A 8 14.06 -55.35 0.92
CA SER A 8 12.83 -54.67 1.31
C SER A 8 12.43 -53.76 0.16
N LYS A 9 11.34 -54.09 -0.53
CA LYS A 9 10.76 -53.24 -1.58
C LYS A 9 10.34 -51.93 -0.90
N THR A 10 10.88 -50.82 -1.34
CA THR A 10 10.42 -49.49 -0.90
C THR A 10 8.98 -49.31 -1.39
N PRO A 11 8.01 -48.98 -0.52
CA PRO A 11 6.64 -48.77 -0.93
C PRO A 11 6.56 -47.68 -2.00
N HIS A 12 5.75 -47.89 -3.02
CA HIS A 12 5.49 -46.91 -4.06
C HIS A 12 4.40 -45.93 -3.59
N GLU A 13 4.65 -44.65 -3.77
CA GLU A 13 3.64 -43.58 -3.50
C GLU A 13 3.27 -42.87 -4.80
N ALA A 14 2.02 -43.04 -5.25
CA ALA A 14 1.49 -42.27 -6.35
C ALA A 14 1.45 -40.78 -5.99
N PRO A 15 1.68 -39.87 -6.93
CA PRO A 15 1.59 -38.41 -6.65
C PRO A 15 0.17 -37.99 -6.26
N ASP A 16 0.06 -36.96 -5.45
CA ASP A 16 -1.22 -36.33 -5.14
C ASP A 16 -1.70 -35.57 -6.38
N ASP A 17 -2.78 -36.02 -6.99
CA ASP A 17 -3.36 -35.46 -8.21
C ASP A 17 -4.65 -34.65 -7.97
N LEU A 18 -5.23 -34.72 -6.77
CA LEU A 18 -6.37 -33.92 -6.39
C LEU A 18 -5.91 -32.65 -5.66
N LYS A 19 -6.10 -31.53 -6.31
CA LYS A 19 -5.81 -30.20 -5.74
C LYS A 19 -7.06 -29.33 -5.79
N SER A 20 -7.40 -28.72 -4.65
CA SER A 20 -8.47 -27.73 -4.58
C SER A 20 -8.03 -26.44 -5.25
N SER A 21 -8.84 -25.87 -6.09
CA SER A 21 -8.69 -24.49 -6.52
C SER A 21 -9.65 -23.60 -5.73
N GLN A 22 -9.12 -22.64 -5.05
CA GLN A 22 -9.93 -21.69 -4.29
C GLN A 22 -9.94 -20.34 -4.99
N MET A 23 -11.05 -20.04 -5.66
CA MET A 23 -11.26 -18.73 -6.27
C MET A 23 -11.82 -17.75 -5.24
N LEU A 24 -11.07 -16.70 -4.96
CA LEU A 24 -11.55 -15.55 -4.22
C LEU A 24 -12.24 -14.60 -5.20
N THR A 25 -13.51 -14.31 -4.97
CA THR A 25 -14.29 -13.30 -5.71
C THR A 25 -14.74 -12.24 -4.71
N VAL A 26 -14.36 -11.01 -4.94
CA VAL A 26 -14.65 -9.88 -4.05
C VAL A 26 -15.03 -8.65 -4.87
N VAL A 27 -15.99 -7.88 -4.36
CA VAL A 27 -16.29 -6.52 -4.82
C VAL A 27 -15.95 -5.56 -3.69
N ASP A 28 -14.97 -4.72 -3.92
CA ASP A 28 -14.56 -3.68 -2.97
C ASP A 28 -15.26 -2.37 -3.34
N ALA A 29 -16.03 -1.81 -2.40
CA ALA A 29 -16.54 -0.45 -2.51
C ALA A 29 -15.40 0.52 -2.18
N ILE A 30 -15.01 1.35 -3.14
CA ILE A 30 -13.85 2.22 -3.02
C ILE A 30 -14.23 3.55 -2.38
N CYS A 31 -15.10 4.31 -3.04
CA CYS A 31 -15.52 5.63 -2.56
C CYS A 31 -16.76 6.11 -3.33
N GLU A 32 -17.26 7.25 -2.91
CA GLU A 32 -18.23 8.01 -3.67
C GLU A 32 -17.71 8.38 -5.06
N GLY A 33 -18.49 8.14 -6.11
CA GLY A 33 -18.12 8.44 -7.50
C GLY A 33 -18.74 9.74 -8.02
N PRO A 34 -18.42 10.14 -9.24
CA PRO A 34 -17.48 9.47 -10.13
C PRO A 34 -15.99 9.76 -9.79
N ILE A 35 -15.14 8.79 -10.08
CA ILE A 35 -13.69 8.92 -9.99
C ILE A 35 -13.05 8.79 -11.37
N GLU A 36 -11.79 9.19 -11.54
CA GLU A 36 -11.07 8.95 -12.79
C GLU A 36 -10.72 7.48 -12.96
N GLY A 37 -10.37 6.78 -11.89
CA GLY A 37 -10.10 5.35 -11.90
C GLY A 37 -8.62 4.98 -11.75
N PRO A 38 -8.21 3.77 -12.16
CA PRO A 38 -6.83 3.29 -12.01
C PRO A 38 -5.82 4.19 -12.72
N VAL A 39 -4.70 4.51 -12.05
CA VAL A 39 -3.64 5.39 -12.58
C VAL A 39 -2.98 4.79 -13.82
N ASP A 40 -2.73 3.47 -13.82
CA ASP A 40 -2.08 2.72 -14.90
C ASP A 40 -2.74 1.34 -15.08
N GLY A 41 -4.05 1.33 -15.32
CA GLY A 41 -4.81 0.12 -15.55
C GLY A 41 -4.57 -0.97 -14.50
N LEU A 42 -4.31 -2.21 -14.94
CA LEU A 42 -4.07 -3.35 -14.04
C LEU A 42 -2.75 -3.27 -13.26
N LYS A 43 -1.77 -2.46 -13.68
CA LYS A 43 -0.54 -2.22 -12.89
C LYS A 43 -0.83 -1.48 -11.60
N SER A 44 -1.94 -0.77 -11.54
CA SER A 44 -2.43 -0.06 -10.35
C SER A 44 -3.09 -0.96 -9.32
N VAL A 45 -3.36 -2.23 -9.64
CA VAL A 45 -3.96 -3.20 -8.76
C VAL A 45 -2.87 -4.07 -8.16
N ARG A 46 -2.86 -4.16 -6.84
CA ARG A 46 -1.87 -4.97 -6.11
C ARG A 46 -2.58 -6.01 -5.25
N ILE A 47 -2.06 -7.22 -5.29
CA ILE A 47 -2.51 -8.32 -4.44
C ILE A 47 -1.33 -8.75 -3.57
N ASN A 48 -1.53 -8.74 -2.26
CA ASN A 48 -0.45 -8.93 -1.29
C ASN A 48 0.76 -8.02 -1.57
N LYS A 49 0.48 -6.72 -1.85
CA LYS A 49 1.47 -5.68 -2.20
C LYS A 49 2.20 -5.91 -3.55
N THR A 50 1.94 -7.01 -4.24
CA THR A 50 2.51 -7.32 -5.56
C THR A 50 1.58 -6.77 -6.66
N PRO A 51 2.08 -5.98 -7.62
CA PRO A 51 1.28 -5.54 -8.76
C PRO A 51 0.76 -6.75 -9.56
N VAL A 52 -0.45 -6.66 -10.11
CA VAL A 52 -0.99 -7.71 -10.98
C VAL A 52 -0.19 -7.84 -12.27
N LEU A 53 0.29 -6.71 -12.80
CA LEU A 53 1.20 -6.65 -13.95
C LEU A 53 2.50 -5.93 -13.55
N ASP A 54 3.62 -6.33 -14.14
CA ASP A 54 4.90 -5.64 -14.03
C ASP A 54 4.96 -4.36 -14.91
N SER A 55 6.11 -3.67 -14.91
CA SER A 55 6.36 -2.49 -15.75
C SER A 55 6.18 -2.77 -17.23
N ASP A 56 6.47 -3.98 -17.67
CA ASP A 56 6.43 -4.40 -19.08
C ASP A 56 5.07 -4.98 -19.48
N GLY A 57 4.13 -5.12 -18.53
CA GLY A 57 2.78 -5.64 -18.75
C GLY A 57 2.67 -7.16 -18.62
N ASN A 58 3.69 -7.85 -18.10
CA ASN A 58 3.61 -9.29 -17.84
C ASN A 58 2.86 -9.57 -16.54
N ALA A 59 2.14 -10.68 -16.48
CA ALA A 59 1.40 -11.07 -15.29
C ALA A 59 2.33 -11.51 -14.16
N MET A 60 2.34 -10.77 -13.07
CA MET A 60 3.02 -11.15 -11.82
C MET A 60 2.13 -12.00 -10.93
N VAL A 61 0.83 -11.85 -11.02
CA VAL A 61 -0.17 -12.68 -10.35
C VAL A 61 -1.03 -13.33 -11.42
N HIS A 62 -1.12 -14.66 -11.44
CA HIS A 62 -1.84 -15.40 -12.46
C HIS A 62 -3.31 -15.61 -12.08
N GLY A 63 -4.18 -15.79 -13.09
CA GLY A 63 -5.59 -16.08 -12.87
C GLY A 63 -6.34 -14.93 -12.18
N VAL A 64 -5.91 -13.69 -12.39
CA VAL A 64 -6.58 -12.50 -11.86
C VAL A 64 -7.49 -11.90 -12.92
N THR A 65 -8.73 -11.66 -12.54
CA THR A 65 -9.68 -10.85 -13.31
C THR A 65 -10.05 -9.63 -12.49
N VAL A 66 -9.90 -8.45 -13.07
CA VAL A 66 -10.27 -7.19 -12.43
C VAL A 66 -11.27 -6.46 -13.31
N VAL A 67 -12.39 -6.07 -12.73
CA VAL A 67 -13.42 -5.25 -13.36
C VAL A 67 -13.69 -4.07 -12.45
N TYR A 68 -13.82 -2.86 -12.99
CA TYR A 68 -14.11 -1.69 -12.17
C TYR A 68 -15.23 -0.84 -12.77
N ARG A 69 -15.88 -0.08 -11.88
CA ARG A 69 -16.83 0.97 -12.23
C ARG A 69 -16.45 2.22 -11.49
N VAL A 70 -16.51 3.34 -12.17
CA VAL A 70 -16.02 4.62 -11.65
C VAL A 70 -17.00 5.34 -10.73
N GLY A 71 -18.22 4.85 -10.60
CA GLY A 71 -19.22 5.45 -9.72
C GLY A 71 -20.11 6.47 -10.42
N GLU A 72 -20.42 6.28 -11.70
CA GLU A 72 -21.44 7.05 -12.39
C GLU A 72 -22.85 6.68 -11.88
N ASP A 73 -23.82 7.58 -12.06
CA ASP A 73 -25.20 7.34 -11.62
C ASP A 73 -25.84 6.18 -12.38
N GLU A 74 -25.63 6.12 -13.70
CA GLU A 74 -26.17 5.09 -14.59
C GLU A 74 -25.12 4.06 -15.03
N GLN A 75 -24.16 3.72 -14.15
CA GLN A 75 -23.16 2.74 -14.52
C GLN A 75 -23.76 1.34 -14.73
N THR A 76 -23.08 0.54 -15.57
CA THR A 76 -23.49 -0.82 -15.87
C THR A 76 -23.06 -1.80 -14.79
N GLU A 77 -23.67 -2.97 -14.79
CA GLU A 77 -23.28 -4.09 -13.93
C GLU A 77 -21.84 -4.54 -14.24
N MET A 78 -21.22 -5.21 -13.27
CA MET A 78 -19.88 -5.80 -13.46
C MET A 78 -20.03 -7.24 -13.91
N GLU A 79 -19.65 -7.53 -15.15
CA GLU A 79 -19.66 -8.89 -15.67
C GLU A 79 -18.85 -9.86 -14.80
N GLY A 80 -19.48 -10.98 -14.45
CA GLY A 80 -18.86 -12.02 -13.65
C GLY A 80 -18.83 -11.74 -12.14
N PHE A 81 -19.43 -10.63 -11.68
CA PHE A 81 -19.59 -10.27 -10.27
C PHE A 81 -21.08 -10.05 -9.93
N GLU A 82 -21.94 -10.76 -10.64
CA GLU A 82 -23.38 -10.57 -10.60
C GLU A 82 -24.04 -11.29 -9.43
N ASP A 83 -23.30 -12.22 -8.77
CA ASP A 83 -23.83 -13.09 -7.72
C ASP A 83 -23.50 -12.51 -6.33
N SER A 84 -24.54 -12.42 -5.55
CA SER A 84 -24.45 -12.24 -4.10
C SER A 84 -24.68 -13.59 -3.43
N GLY A 85 -23.69 -14.12 -2.69
CA GLY A 85 -23.78 -15.42 -2.05
C GLY A 85 -23.63 -15.35 -0.53
N ALA A 86 -24.56 -15.97 0.20
CA ALA A 86 -24.43 -16.22 1.64
C ALA A 86 -23.95 -17.66 1.84
N GLU A 87 -22.73 -17.83 2.34
CA GLU A 87 -22.17 -19.14 2.62
C GLU A 87 -22.53 -19.65 4.00
N THR A 88 -23.02 -20.88 4.06
CA THR A 88 -23.25 -21.61 5.30
C THR A 88 -22.25 -22.75 5.42
N LEU A 89 -21.32 -22.60 6.34
CA LEU A 89 -20.34 -23.63 6.63
C LEU A 89 -20.98 -24.75 7.46
N LEU A 90 -20.76 -26.00 7.06
CA LEU A 90 -21.26 -27.20 7.73
C LEU A 90 -20.13 -28.04 8.32
N GLY A 91 -19.12 -28.37 7.53
CA GLY A 91 -17.99 -29.21 7.94
C GLY A 91 -18.36 -30.61 8.40
N VAL A 92 -19.45 -31.20 7.86
CA VAL A 92 -20.04 -32.46 8.33
C VAL A 92 -19.56 -33.63 7.48
N GLU A 93 -19.15 -34.72 8.13
CA GLU A 93 -18.85 -35.97 7.44
C GLU A 93 -20.12 -36.60 6.86
N VAL A 94 -20.08 -37.02 5.61
CA VAL A 94 -21.17 -37.73 4.93
C VAL A 94 -20.84 -39.20 4.88
N LYS A 95 -21.60 -40.02 5.60
CA LYS A 95 -21.46 -41.47 5.60
C LYS A 95 -22.52 -42.14 4.74
N LYS A 96 -22.24 -43.33 4.25
CA LYS A 96 -23.19 -44.10 3.42
C LYS A 96 -24.49 -44.36 4.14
N SER A 97 -24.43 -44.71 5.43
CA SER A 97 -25.56 -44.99 6.27
C SER A 97 -26.31 -43.75 6.79
N GLU A 98 -25.65 -42.59 6.75
CA GLU A 98 -26.16 -41.34 7.36
C GLU A 98 -26.10 -40.19 6.35
N PRO A 99 -27.07 -40.09 5.42
CA PRO A 99 -27.17 -38.96 4.53
C PRO A 99 -27.42 -37.66 5.30
N VAL A 100 -26.76 -36.59 4.91
CA VAL A 100 -26.89 -35.28 5.55
C VAL A 100 -27.93 -34.45 4.84
N THR A 101 -28.97 -34.01 5.57
CA THR A 101 -30.10 -33.22 5.04
C THR A 101 -30.07 -31.80 5.59
N ARG A 102 -30.45 -30.81 4.77
CA ARG A 102 -30.69 -29.42 5.18
C ARG A 102 -31.94 -28.89 4.50
N THR A 103 -32.59 -27.93 5.17
CA THR A 103 -33.76 -27.24 4.63
C THR A 103 -33.36 -25.84 4.17
N ILE A 104 -33.69 -25.53 2.94
CA ILE A 104 -33.47 -24.22 2.33
C ILE A 104 -34.78 -23.43 2.42
N THR A 105 -34.71 -22.27 3.08
CA THR A 105 -35.90 -21.45 3.36
C THR A 105 -35.89 -20.09 2.66
N THR A 106 -34.73 -19.66 2.16
CA THR A 106 -34.55 -18.35 1.50
C THR A 106 -35.39 -18.23 0.23
N LYS A 107 -36.36 -17.30 0.25
CA LYS A 107 -37.37 -17.15 -0.81
C LYS A 107 -36.79 -16.57 -2.12
N THR A 108 -35.75 -15.73 -2.02
CA THR A 108 -35.14 -14.98 -3.13
C THR A 108 -33.94 -15.69 -3.75
N LEU A 109 -33.73 -16.93 -3.39
CA LEU A 109 -32.62 -17.75 -3.88
C LEU A 109 -32.79 -18.11 -5.35
N ASP A 110 -31.78 -17.87 -6.18
CA ASP A 110 -31.76 -18.22 -7.61
C ASP A 110 -30.96 -19.50 -7.86
N ARG A 111 -29.79 -19.63 -7.24
CA ARG A 111 -28.88 -20.77 -7.40
C ARG A 111 -28.33 -21.24 -6.06
N LEU A 112 -27.93 -22.51 -6.00
CA LEU A 112 -27.34 -23.10 -4.79
C LEU A 112 -26.00 -23.76 -5.16
N ARG A 113 -24.92 -23.32 -4.52
CA ARG A 113 -23.59 -23.92 -4.64
C ARG A 113 -23.37 -24.88 -3.49
N PHE A 114 -22.97 -26.09 -3.79
CA PHE A 114 -22.53 -27.08 -2.81
C PHE A 114 -21.01 -27.16 -2.82
N THR A 115 -20.40 -27.07 -1.65
CA THR A 115 -18.96 -27.27 -1.44
C THR A 115 -18.76 -28.56 -0.68
N PHE A 116 -18.09 -29.52 -1.27
CA PHE A 116 -17.92 -30.87 -0.75
C PHE A 116 -16.51 -31.40 -1.12
N GLY A 117 -16.13 -32.52 -0.49
CA GLY A 117 -14.87 -33.15 -0.84
C GLY A 117 -14.51 -34.31 0.07
N VAL A 118 -13.22 -34.54 0.19
CA VAL A 118 -12.62 -35.60 1.01
C VAL A 118 -11.58 -35.01 1.96
N GLN A 119 -11.43 -35.60 3.14
CA GLN A 119 -10.34 -35.23 4.07
C GLN A 119 -8.98 -35.71 3.58
N SER A 120 -8.98 -36.92 3.02
CA SER A 120 -7.91 -37.55 2.28
C SER A 120 -8.52 -38.64 1.39
N LEU A 121 -7.87 -38.95 0.28
CA LEU A 121 -8.32 -40.00 -0.63
C LEU A 121 -7.12 -40.82 -1.05
N VAL A 122 -6.91 -41.98 -0.42
CA VAL A 122 -5.77 -42.83 -0.67
C VAL A 122 -6.09 -44.27 -0.27
N SER A 123 -5.70 -45.20 -1.12
CA SER A 123 -5.73 -46.65 -0.84
C SER A 123 -4.30 -47.13 -0.62
N THR A 124 -4.02 -47.67 0.56
CA THR A 124 -2.68 -48.22 0.91
C THR A 124 -2.72 -49.73 0.80
N SER A 125 -1.83 -50.31 -0.01
CA SER A 125 -1.71 -51.73 -0.09
C SER A 125 -1.12 -52.36 1.20
N THR A 126 -1.28 -53.65 1.40
CA THR A 126 -0.66 -54.35 2.53
C THR A 126 0.86 -54.32 2.50
N LYS A 127 1.46 -53.92 1.39
CA LYS A 127 2.90 -53.70 1.18
C LYS A 127 3.33 -52.26 1.39
N GLY A 128 2.39 -51.36 1.71
CA GLY A 128 2.64 -49.96 1.96
C GLY A 128 2.52 -49.04 0.73
N ASP A 129 2.21 -49.58 -0.47
CA ASP A 129 2.03 -48.73 -1.65
C ASP A 129 0.78 -47.89 -1.52
N ARG A 130 0.86 -46.58 -1.83
CA ARG A 130 -0.24 -45.62 -1.77
C ARG A 130 -0.76 -45.31 -3.16
N ASN A 131 -1.99 -45.70 -3.43
CA ASN A 131 -2.62 -45.64 -4.74
C ASN A 131 -3.83 -44.70 -4.77
N PRO A 132 -4.20 -44.18 -5.95
CA PRO A 132 -5.45 -43.48 -6.15
C PRO A 132 -6.65 -44.35 -5.84
N THR A 133 -7.77 -43.74 -5.44
CA THR A 133 -9.05 -44.41 -5.26
C THR A 133 -10.19 -43.42 -5.61
N ASN A 134 -11.43 -43.86 -5.46
CA ASN A 134 -12.57 -43.02 -5.78
C ASN A 134 -13.63 -43.06 -4.69
N VAL A 135 -14.45 -42.01 -4.65
CA VAL A 135 -15.67 -41.95 -3.86
C VAL A 135 -16.79 -41.33 -4.69
N GLN A 136 -18.00 -41.85 -4.48
CA GLN A 136 -19.18 -41.39 -5.19
C GLN A 136 -20.21 -40.86 -4.20
N MET A 137 -20.77 -39.68 -4.52
CA MET A 137 -21.79 -39.00 -3.73
C MET A 137 -22.88 -38.46 -4.63
N LEU A 138 -24.10 -38.37 -4.10
CA LEU A 138 -25.24 -37.74 -4.76
C LEU A 138 -25.65 -36.46 -4.04
N ILE A 139 -25.95 -35.43 -4.80
CA ILE A 139 -26.73 -34.29 -4.32
C ILE A 139 -28.17 -34.48 -4.78
N GLN A 140 -29.10 -34.47 -3.83
CA GLN A 140 -30.50 -34.76 -4.09
C GLN A 140 -31.37 -33.64 -3.50
N PHE A 141 -32.41 -33.31 -4.25
CA PHE A 141 -33.47 -32.42 -3.79
C PHE A 141 -34.75 -33.17 -3.58
N ARG A 142 -35.55 -32.73 -2.62
CA ARG A 142 -36.90 -33.28 -2.41
C ARG A 142 -37.89 -32.56 -3.32
N ARG A 143 -38.33 -33.25 -4.38
CA ARG A 143 -39.34 -32.75 -5.31
C ARG A 143 -40.58 -33.62 -5.23
N ASP A 144 -41.74 -33.05 -5.04
CA ASP A 144 -43.02 -33.75 -4.90
C ASP A 144 -42.99 -34.88 -3.86
N GLY A 145 -42.32 -34.64 -2.74
CA GLY A 145 -42.17 -35.59 -1.66
C GLY A 145 -41.13 -36.68 -1.88
N LEU A 146 -40.49 -36.77 -3.04
CA LEU A 146 -39.50 -37.79 -3.39
C LEU A 146 -38.13 -37.18 -3.52
N TRP A 147 -37.08 -37.92 -3.12
CA TRP A 147 -35.69 -37.54 -3.36
C TRP A 147 -35.32 -37.77 -4.82
N ARG A 148 -34.90 -36.70 -5.49
CA ARG A 148 -34.40 -36.75 -6.87
C ARG A 148 -32.96 -36.36 -6.91
N THR A 149 -32.16 -37.11 -7.68
CA THR A 149 -30.74 -36.83 -7.88
C THR A 149 -30.56 -35.67 -8.84
N GLU A 150 -29.98 -34.58 -8.36
CA GLU A 150 -29.64 -33.42 -9.17
C GLU A 150 -28.21 -33.50 -9.71
N ARG A 151 -27.29 -34.08 -8.93
CA ARG A 151 -25.92 -34.34 -9.36
C ARG A 151 -25.42 -35.67 -8.81
N ASP A 152 -24.73 -36.38 -9.66
CA ASP A 152 -23.92 -37.57 -9.34
C ASP A 152 -22.45 -37.16 -9.44
N ILE A 153 -21.72 -37.29 -8.35
CA ILE A 153 -20.37 -36.77 -8.19
C ILE A 153 -19.44 -37.94 -7.88
N THR A 154 -18.44 -38.14 -8.73
CA THR A 154 -17.37 -39.08 -8.48
C THR A 154 -16.06 -38.32 -8.37
N ILE A 155 -15.41 -38.42 -7.19
CA ILE A 155 -14.06 -37.89 -6.97
C ILE A 155 -13.10 -39.07 -7.16
N THR A 156 -12.21 -38.99 -8.13
CA THR A 156 -11.23 -40.02 -8.45
C THR A 156 -9.84 -39.41 -8.40
N GLY A 157 -8.93 -40.06 -7.70
CA GLY A 157 -7.54 -39.64 -7.60
C GLY A 157 -6.94 -39.95 -6.25
N LYS A 158 -5.82 -39.31 -5.93
CA LYS A 158 -5.12 -39.43 -4.67
C LYS A 158 -4.87 -38.06 -4.06
N THR A 159 -5.12 -37.92 -2.75
CA THR A 159 -4.68 -36.80 -1.96
C THR A 159 -4.46 -37.22 -0.51
N THR A 160 -3.38 -36.71 0.07
CA THR A 160 -3.06 -36.90 1.49
C THR A 160 -3.57 -35.74 2.35
N THR A 161 -4.05 -34.66 1.72
CA THR A 161 -4.64 -33.49 2.36
C THR A 161 -6.10 -33.33 1.94
N GLN A 162 -6.79 -32.42 2.58
CA GLN A 162 -8.18 -32.12 2.24
C GLN A 162 -8.32 -31.61 0.80
N PHE A 163 -9.21 -32.23 0.04
CA PHE A 163 -9.64 -31.78 -1.28
C PHE A 163 -11.09 -31.33 -1.22
N LEU A 164 -11.36 -30.13 -1.72
CA LEU A 164 -12.71 -29.57 -1.86
C LEU A 164 -12.99 -29.22 -3.32
N ALA A 165 -14.21 -29.51 -3.73
CA ALA A 165 -14.77 -29.13 -5.02
C ALA A 165 -16.14 -28.50 -4.81
N SER A 166 -16.64 -27.81 -5.80
CA SER A 166 -17.99 -27.22 -5.74
C SER A 166 -18.77 -27.46 -7.01
N VAL A 167 -20.09 -27.48 -6.86
CA VAL A 167 -21.04 -27.53 -7.97
C VAL A 167 -22.18 -26.56 -7.71
N VAL A 168 -22.63 -25.87 -8.77
CA VAL A 168 -23.76 -24.96 -8.73
C VAL A 168 -24.97 -25.62 -9.39
N ILE A 169 -26.14 -25.49 -8.76
CA ILE A 169 -27.43 -25.98 -9.27
C ILE A 169 -28.37 -24.78 -9.34
N ASP A 170 -28.93 -24.55 -10.51
CA ASP A 170 -29.81 -23.44 -10.88
C ASP A 170 -31.30 -23.83 -10.93
N ASP A 171 -31.64 -25.10 -11.25
CA ASP A 171 -33.01 -25.60 -11.23
C ASP A 171 -33.44 -26.00 -9.80
N LEU A 172 -33.94 -25.02 -9.06
CA LEU A 172 -34.33 -25.22 -7.66
C LEU A 172 -35.83 -25.45 -7.48
N PRO A 173 -36.24 -26.34 -6.56
CA PRO A 173 -37.64 -26.53 -6.22
C PRO A 173 -38.31 -25.29 -5.60
N PRO A 174 -39.63 -25.23 -5.54
CA PRO A 174 -40.35 -24.21 -4.75
C PRO A 174 -39.92 -24.22 -3.28
N ARG A 175 -39.74 -23.03 -2.67
CA ARG A 175 -39.27 -22.85 -1.30
C ARG A 175 -40.44 -22.99 -0.29
N PRO A 176 -40.23 -23.57 0.88
CA PRO A 176 -39.01 -24.23 1.33
C PRO A 176 -38.84 -25.63 0.73
N PHE A 177 -37.57 -26.07 0.54
CA PHE A 177 -37.31 -27.44 0.09
C PHE A 177 -36.12 -28.05 0.84
N GLU A 178 -36.07 -29.38 0.82
CA GLU A 178 -34.97 -30.11 1.47
C GLU A 178 -33.93 -30.53 0.45
N VAL A 179 -32.65 -30.39 0.84
CA VAL A 179 -31.47 -30.84 0.10
C VAL A 179 -30.78 -31.93 0.92
N ARG A 180 -30.25 -32.92 0.23
CA ARG A 180 -29.56 -34.05 0.85
C ARG A 180 -28.27 -34.36 0.09
N MET A 181 -27.20 -34.59 0.84
CA MET A 181 -25.99 -35.20 0.31
C MET A 181 -25.91 -36.64 0.78
N GLN A 182 -25.82 -37.59 -0.13
CA GLN A 182 -25.77 -39.00 0.12
C GLN A 182 -24.51 -39.62 -0.48
N ARG A 183 -23.79 -40.38 0.33
CA ARG A 183 -22.64 -41.15 -0.14
C ARG A 183 -23.09 -42.51 -0.66
N LEU A 184 -22.54 -42.95 -1.79
CA LEU A 184 -22.78 -44.29 -2.38
C LEU A 184 -21.66 -45.27 -2.08
N THR A 185 -20.40 -44.82 -2.13
CA THR A 185 -19.24 -45.64 -1.83
C THR A 185 -19.23 -46.08 -0.36
N ASP A 186 -18.79 -47.31 -0.09
CA ASP A 186 -18.70 -47.83 1.28
C ASP A 186 -17.73 -47.01 2.12
N ASP A 187 -18.07 -46.82 3.39
CA ASP A 187 -17.19 -46.20 4.35
C ASP A 187 -16.04 -47.14 4.69
N SER A 188 -14.84 -46.60 4.76
CA SER A 188 -13.67 -47.42 5.12
C SER A 188 -13.80 -47.96 6.56
N THR A 189 -13.48 -49.22 6.71
CA THR A 189 -13.38 -49.92 7.99
C THR A 189 -11.95 -50.13 8.45
N THR A 190 -10.96 -49.72 7.64
CA THR A 190 -9.53 -49.91 7.89
C THR A 190 -8.75 -48.61 7.67
N ASP A 191 -7.62 -48.46 8.30
CA ASP A 191 -6.71 -47.32 8.09
C ASP A 191 -5.99 -47.38 6.72
N LEU A 192 -6.07 -48.54 6.02
CA LEU A 192 -5.47 -48.72 4.70
C LEU A 192 -6.26 -47.99 3.60
N LEU A 193 -7.53 -47.72 3.82
CA LEU A 193 -8.35 -46.94 2.88
C LEU A 193 -8.82 -45.66 3.58
N GLN A 194 -8.26 -44.55 3.17
CA GLN A 194 -8.73 -43.23 3.63
C GLN A 194 -9.62 -42.64 2.55
N ASN A 195 -10.92 -42.53 2.83
CA ASN A 195 -11.91 -42.09 1.85
C ASN A 195 -13.07 -41.33 2.51
N LYS A 196 -12.84 -40.66 3.64
CA LYS A 196 -13.86 -39.88 4.33
C LYS A 196 -14.33 -38.69 3.49
N THR A 197 -15.65 -38.63 3.26
CA THR A 197 -16.30 -37.56 2.51
C THR A 197 -16.86 -36.50 3.44
N VAL A 198 -16.80 -35.27 3.01
CA VAL A 198 -17.23 -34.11 3.80
C VAL A 198 -18.16 -33.22 2.94
N TRP A 199 -19.26 -32.79 3.53
CA TRP A 199 -20.01 -31.65 3.04
C TRP A 199 -19.52 -30.41 3.77
N SER A 200 -18.67 -29.63 3.12
CA SER A 200 -18.02 -28.46 3.71
C SER A 200 -19.03 -27.33 3.97
N GLY A 201 -19.94 -27.11 3.04
CA GLY A 201 -20.96 -26.10 3.18
C GLY A 201 -21.81 -25.92 1.92
N TYR A 202 -22.69 -24.96 1.95
CA TYR A 202 -23.43 -24.51 0.77
C TYR A 202 -23.51 -22.99 0.74
N THR A 203 -23.62 -22.44 -0.47
CA THR A 203 -23.77 -21.00 -0.68
C THR A 203 -25.10 -20.74 -1.37
N GLU A 204 -25.94 -19.93 -0.74
CA GLU A 204 -27.18 -19.44 -1.31
C GLU A 204 -26.86 -18.24 -2.20
N ILE A 205 -27.05 -18.39 -3.52
CA ILE A 205 -26.72 -17.39 -4.52
C ILE A 205 -28.00 -16.70 -4.99
N ILE A 206 -27.97 -15.36 -4.92
CA ILE A 206 -29.00 -14.48 -5.44
C ILE A 206 -28.39 -13.71 -6.61
N ASP A 207 -28.94 -13.88 -7.80
CA ASP A 207 -28.49 -13.21 -9.03
C ASP A 207 -29.06 -11.80 -9.11
N VAL A 208 -28.62 -10.94 -8.21
CA VAL A 208 -29.00 -9.54 -8.22
C VAL A 208 -27.97 -8.76 -9.03
N LYS A 209 -28.40 -8.28 -10.17
CA LYS A 209 -27.62 -7.37 -11.01
C LYS A 209 -27.50 -6.01 -10.32
N GLN A 210 -26.39 -5.80 -9.63
CA GLN A 210 -26.12 -4.56 -8.89
C GLN A 210 -25.29 -3.62 -9.73
N ARG A 211 -25.74 -2.38 -9.85
CA ARG A 211 -25.04 -1.32 -10.58
C ARG A 211 -24.18 -0.43 -9.70
N TYR A 212 -24.46 -0.41 -8.39
CA TYR A 212 -23.77 0.46 -7.43
C TYR A 212 -23.74 1.95 -7.85
N PRO A 213 -24.91 2.59 -8.11
CA PRO A 213 -24.95 3.96 -8.59
C PRO A 213 -24.17 4.87 -7.65
N ASN A 214 -23.44 5.84 -8.22
CA ASN A 214 -22.64 6.82 -7.49
C ASN A 214 -21.54 6.24 -6.59
N THR A 215 -21.24 4.95 -6.69
CA THR A 215 -20.19 4.28 -5.91
C THR A 215 -19.14 3.69 -6.85
N ALA A 216 -17.90 4.09 -6.67
CA ALA A 216 -16.77 3.47 -7.35
C ALA A 216 -16.51 2.10 -6.73
N VAL A 217 -16.48 1.07 -7.57
CA VAL A 217 -16.30 -0.32 -7.13
C VAL A 217 -15.26 -1.03 -7.98
N ILE A 218 -14.54 -1.96 -7.36
CA ILE A 218 -13.58 -2.82 -8.05
C ILE A 218 -13.89 -4.27 -7.68
N GLY A 219 -14.21 -5.07 -8.70
CA GLY A 219 -14.35 -6.51 -8.59
C GLY A 219 -13.02 -7.21 -8.88
N VAL A 220 -12.60 -8.11 -8.01
CA VAL A 220 -11.39 -8.92 -8.15
C VAL A 220 -11.73 -10.38 -8.02
N LYS A 221 -11.35 -11.17 -9.02
CA LYS A 221 -11.30 -12.64 -8.93
C LYS A 221 -9.86 -13.08 -8.99
N VAL A 222 -9.44 -13.91 -8.07
CA VAL A 222 -8.08 -14.44 -8.02
C VAL A 222 -8.05 -15.85 -7.47
N ASP A 223 -7.20 -16.70 -8.03
CA ASP A 223 -6.91 -18.00 -7.45
C ASP A 223 -6.09 -17.82 -6.17
N ALA A 224 -6.74 -18.05 -5.03
CA ALA A 224 -6.15 -17.86 -3.71
C ALA A 224 -5.11 -18.94 -3.38
N GLU A 225 -5.12 -20.10 -4.04
CA GLU A 225 -4.16 -21.19 -3.78
C GLU A 225 -2.72 -20.73 -3.98
N GLN A 226 -2.46 -19.84 -4.93
CA GLN A 226 -1.12 -19.32 -5.18
C GLN A 226 -0.50 -18.51 -4.01
N PHE A 227 -1.31 -18.12 -3.03
CA PHE A 227 -0.85 -17.39 -1.83
C PHE A 227 -0.73 -18.30 -0.61
N GLY A 228 -1.03 -19.60 -0.74
CA GLY A 228 -0.97 -20.56 0.36
C GLY A 228 -1.93 -20.21 1.47
N SER A 229 -1.44 -20.19 2.73
CA SER A 229 -2.23 -19.82 3.91
C SER A 229 -2.30 -18.31 4.18
N GLN A 230 -1.70 -17.47 3.34
CA GLN A 230 -1.70 -16.01 3.54
C GLN A 230 -3.08 -15.43 3.20
N GLN A 231 -3.53 -14.51 4.03
CA GLN A 231 -4.73 -13.73 3.71
C GLN A 231 -4.46 -12.87 2.46
N VAL A 232 -5.37 -12.93 1.50
CA VAL A 232 -5.27 -12.14 0.28
C VAL A 232 -5.68 -10.70 0.55
N THR A 233 -4.70 -9.80 0.58
CA THR A 233 -4.91 -8.36 0.69
C THR A 233 -4.91 -7.70 -0.69
N ARG A 234 -5.67 -6.62 -0.85
CA ARG A 234 -5.83 -5.90 -2.10
C ARG A 234 -5.55 -4.41 -1.87
N ASN A 235 -4.79 -3.81 -2.76
CA ASN A 235 -4.51 -2.38 -2.76
C ASN A 235 -4.72 -1.82 -4.17
N TYR A 236 -5.23 -0.61 -4.25
CA TYR A 236 -5.57 0.04 -5.52
C TYR A 236 -4.94 1.42 -5.57
N HIS A 237 -4.17 1.70 -6.63
CA HIS A 237 -3.65 3.03 -6.89
C HIS A 237 -4.57 3.75 -7.88
N LEU A 238 -5.37 4.68 -7.37
CA LEU A 238 -6.45 5.30 -8.10
C LEU A 238 -6.28 6.83 -8.14
N ARG A 239 -6.67 7.43 -9.25
CA ARG A 239 -7.05 8.82 -9.29
C ARG A 239 -8.48 8.93 -8.80
N GLY A 240 -8.66 9.74 -7.77
CA GLY A 240 -9.92 9.86 -7.05
C GLY A 240 -10.96 10.66 -7.82
N ARG A 241 -11.70 11.43 -7.08
CA ARG A 241 -12.91 12.10 -7.53
C ARG A 241 -12.73 13.03 -8.73
N ILE A 242 -13.71 12.99 -9.61
CA ILE A 242 -13.96 14.04 -10.61
C ILE A 242 -14.62 15.20 -9.89
N VAL A 243 -14.02 16.38 -9.94
CA VAL A 243 -14.48 17.58 -9.25
C VAL A 243 -14.60 18.75 -10.24
N PRO A 244 -15.37 19.80 -9.90
CA PRO A 244 -15.44 21.00 -10.75
C PRO A 244 -14.10 21.75 -10.72
N VAL A 245 -13.46 21.87 -11.87
CA VAL A 245 -12.24 22.66 -12.07
C VAL A 245 -12.50 23.81 -13.05
N PRO A 246 -11.74 24.92 -13.02
CA PRO A 246 -11.89 25.98 -13.99
C PRO A 246 -11.85 25.50 -15.44
N SER A 247 -12.69 26.07 -16.29
CA SER A 247 -12.74 25.71 -17.72
C SER A 247 -11.41 25.87 -18.44
N ASN A 248 -10.58 26.83 -18.00
CA ASN A 248 -9.26 27.14 -18.56
C ASN A 248 -8.10 26.37 -17.90
N TYR A 249 -8.37 25.44 -16.98
CA TYR A 249 -7.36 24.67 -16.25
C TYR A 249 -7.07 23.32 -16.90
N ASP A 250 -5.80 22.98 -17.06
CA ASP A 250 -5.31 21.64 -17.41
C ASP A 250 -4.75 20.96 -16.15
N PRO A 251 -5.48 20.01 -15.53
CA PRO A 251 -5.05 19.40 -14.27
C PRO A 251 -3.78 18.55 -14.38
N LEU A 252 -3.52 17.96 -15.55
CA LEU A 252 -2.35 17.11 -15.76
C LEU A 252 -1.08 17.93 -15.89
N LYS A 253 -1.18 19.05 -16.64
CA LYS A 253 -0.07 20.00 -16.82
C LYS A 253 0.00 21.05 -15.72
N ARG A 254 -1.04 21.18 -14.92
CA ARG A 254 -1.19 22.20 -13.87
C ARG A 254 -1.04 23.63 -14.42
N THR A 255 -1.61 23.86 -15.60
CA THR A 255 -1.51 25.14 -16.31
C THR A 255 -2.89 25.76 -16.52
N TYR A 256 -2.89 27.10 -16.56
CA TYR A 256 -4.08 27.90 -16.76
C TYR A 256 -3.93 28.70 -18.06
N SER A 257 -4.87 28.58 -18.99
CA SER A 257 -4.80 29.23 -20.29
C SER A 257 -5.78 30.39 -20.40
N GLY A 258 -5.27 31.58 -20.74
CA GLY A 258 -6.09 32.77 -20.91
C GLY A 258 -6.75 33.28 -19.65
N ILE A 259 -7.78 34.08 -19.80
CA ILE A 259 -8.59 34.63 -18.69
C ILE A 259 -9.72 33.66 -18.39
N TRP A 260 -9.87 33.31 -17.12
CA TRP A 260 -10.98 32.47 -16.69
C TRP A 260 -12.28 33.29 -16.63
N ASP A 261 -13.33 32.74 -17.20
CA ASP A 261 -14.67 33.35 -17.25
C ASP A 261 -15.55 32.99 -16.03
N GLY A 262 -15.01 32.23 -15.08
CA GLY A 262 -15.72 31.76 -13.89
C GLY A 262 -16.55 30.50 -14.10
N THR A 263 -16.45 29.84 -15.24
CA THR A 263 -17.13 28.57 -15.54
C THR A 263 -16.25 27.37 -15.14
N PHE A 264 -16.92 26.24 -14.90
CA PHE A 264 -16.26 25.01 -14.47
C PHE A 264 -16.47 23.87 -15.48
N LYS A 265 -15.54 22.93 -15.49
CA LYS A 265 -15.66 21.63 -16.16
C LYS A 265 -15.33 20.51 -15.18
N PRO A 266 -15.90 19.30 -15.34
CA PRO A 266 -15.53 18.17 -14.51
C PRO A 266 -14.15 17.63 -14.92
N ALA A 267 -13.26 17.41 -13.96
CA ALA A 267 -11.99 16.74 -14.17
C ALA A 267 -11.42 16.21 -12.84
N TRP A 268 -10.52 15.25 -12.92
CA TRP A 268 -9.73 14.88 -11.77
C TRP A 268 -8.66 15.95 -11.49
N THR A 269 -8.42 16.21 -10.23
CA THR A 269 -7.29 17.03 -9.77
C THR A 269 -6.94 16.70 -8.33
N ASP A 270 -5.69 16.87 -7.96
CA ASP A 270 -5.21 16.86 -6.58
C ASP A 270 -4.89 18.28 -6.07
N ASN A 271 -5.36 19.31 -6.75
CA ASN A 271 -5.26 20.67 -6.27
C ASN A 271 -6.24 20.90 -5.12
N PRO A 272 -5.76 21.28 -3.91
CA PRO A 272 -6.61 21.36 -2.71
C PRO A 272 -7.74 22.39 -2.81
N ALA A 273 -7.56 23.47 -3.57
CA ALA A 273 -8.58 24.51 -3.71
C ALA A 273 -9.84 23.98 -4.40
N TRP A 274 -9.69 23.15 -5.42
CA TRP A 274 -10.85 22.53 -6.12
C TRP A 274 -11.45 21.38 -5.35
N CYS A 275 -10.62 20.66 -4.58
CA CYS A 275 -11.12 19.63 -3.68
C CYS A 275 -11.98 20.23 -2.57
N VAL A 276 -11.60 21.36 -1.98
CA VAL A 276 -12.40 22.04 -0.96
C VAL A 276 -13.68 22.67 -1.52
N LEU A 277 -13.62 23.19 -2.75
CA LEU A 277 -14.82 23.68 -3.43
C LEU A 277 -15.85 22.57 -3.62
N ASP A 278 -15.42 21.41 -4.07
CA ASP A 278 -16.29 20.23 -4.22
C ASP A 278 -16.89 19.81 -2.87
N MET A 279 -16.08 19.72 -1.82
CA MET A 279 -16.55 19.42 -0.46
C MET A 279 -17.61 20.42 0.02
N LEU A 280 -17.42 21.70 -0.26
CA LEU A 280 -18.37 22.73 0.18
C LEU A 280 -19.68 22.72 -0.62
N THR A 281 -19.63 22.43 -1.92
CA THR A 281 -20.75 22.68 -2.83
C THR A 281 -21.44 21.43 -3.35
N HIS A 282 -20.88 20.24 -3.12
CA HIS A 282 -21.50 19.01 -3.62
C HIS A 282 -22.76 18.65 -2.82
N PRO A 283 -23.92 18.41 -3.50
CA PRO A 283 -25.20 18.23 -2.82
C PRO A 283 -25.35 16.91 -2.07
N ARG A 284 -24.63 15.86 -2.46
CA ARG A 284 -24.82 14.50 -1.92
C ARG A 284 -23.94 14.24 -0.69
N TYR A 285 -22.61 14.44 -0.79
CA TYR A 285 -21.68 14.18 0.30
C TYR A 285 -21.05 15.45 0.89
N GLY A 286 -21.21 16.58 0.23
CA GLY A 286 -20.71 17.88 0.67
C GLY A 286 -21.77 18.69 1.40
N MET A 287 -21.51 19.97 1.48
CA MET A 287 -22.41 20.95 2.12
C MET A 287 -23.36 21.64 1.14
N GLY A 288 -23.51 21.12 -0.09
CA GLY A 288 -24.24 21.77 -1.17
C GLY A 288 -25.74 22.00 -0.93
N SER A 289 -26.32 21.35 0.08
CA SER A 289 -27.68 21.68 0.56
C SER A 289 -27.75 23.00 1.34
N ARG A 290 -26.61 23.57 1.75
CA ARG A 290 -26.50 24.79 2.58
C ARG A 290 -25.62 25.87 1.96
N ILE A 291 -24.61 25.46 1.19
CA ILE A 291 -23.64 26.36 0.56
C ILE A 291 -23.62 26.10 -0.93
N GLY A 292 -24.06 27.06 -1.73
CA GLY A 292 -23.98 27.03 -3.19
C GLY A 292 -22.63 27.53 -3.71
N VAL A 293 -22.36 27.31 -4.99
CA VAL A 293 -21.16 27.87 -5.65
C VAL A 293 -21.11 29.40 -5.58
N ALA A 294 -22.26 30.04 -5.57
CA ALA A 294 -22.37 31.51 -5.44
C ALA A 294 -21.98 32.03 -4.05
N ASP A 295 -22.09 31.19 -3.03
CA ASP A 295 -21.75 31.53 -1.65
C ASP A 295 -20.27 31.37 -1.34
N VAL A 296 -19.47 30.88 -2.29
CA VAL A 296 -18.03 30.66 -2.16
C VAL A 296 -17.28 31.61 -3.10
N ASP A 297 -16.27 32.27 -2.58
CA ASP A 297 -15.38 33.12 -3.37
C ASP A 297 -14.45 32.26 -4.24
N LYS A 298 -14.96 31.88 -5.41
CA LYS A 298 -14.23 31.07 -6.37
C LYS A 298 -12.97 31.76 -6.92
N TRP A 299 -12.93 33.09 -6.90
CA TRP A 299 -11.77 33.85 -7.39
C TRP A 299 -10.61 33.80 -6.39
N ALA A 300 -10.91 33.89 -5.10
CA ALA A 300 -9.90 33.62 -4.07
C ALA A 300 -9.33 32.20 -4.17
N LEU A 301 -10.20 31.21 -4.34
CA LEU A 301 -9.77 29.83 -4.54
C LEU A 301 -8.94 29.65 -5.83
N TYR A 302 -9.27 30.35 -6.90
CA TYR A 302 -8.50 30.32 -8.14
C TYR A 302 -7.07 30.84 -7.92
N ALA A 303 -6.90 31.95 -7.18
CA ALA A 303 -5.59 32.46 -6.85
C ALA A 303 -4.79 31.51 -5.94
N ILE A 304 -5.46 30.87 -4.99
CA ILE A 304 -4.85 29.83 -4.13
C ILE A 304 -4.47 28.59 -4.95
N ALA A 305 -5.34 28.17 -5.88
CA ALA A 305 -5.07 27.04 -6.75
C ALA A 305 -3.82 27.25 -7.61
N GLN A 306 -3.68 28.43 -8.19
CA GLN A 306 -2.47 28.81 -8.94
C GLN A 306 -1.21 28.77 -8.07
N TYR A 307 -1.31 29.25 -6.82
CA TYR A 307 -0.20 29.19 -5.87
C TYR A 307 0.18 27.76 -5.52
N CYS A 308 -0.80 26.88 -5.34
CA CYS A 308 -0.55 25.46 -5.03
C CYS A 308 0.10 24.72 -6.18
N ASP A 309 -0.24 25.05 -7.42
CA ASP A 309 0.29 24.40 -8.62
C ASP A 309 1.68 24.91 -9.04
N GLN A 310 2.18 25.99 -8.44
CA GLN A 310 3.51 26.49 -8.75
C GLN A 310 4.59 25.42 -8.44
N PRO A 311 5.52 25.18 -9.39
CA PRO A 311 6.62 24.26 -9.15
C PRO A 311 7.58 24.81 -8.11
N VAL A 312 7.97 23.97 -7.16
CA VAL A 312 8.99 24.26 -6.13
C VAL A 312 9.96 23.08 -6.06
N PRO A 313 11.18 23.28 -5.53
CA PRO A 313 12.14 22.19 -5.36
C PRO A 313 11.55 21.04 -4.53
N ASP A 314 11.72 19.81 -5.00
CA ASP A 314 11.25 18.59 -4.32
C ASP A 314 12.21 18.06 -3.24
N GLY A 315 13.41 18.68 -3.17
CA GLY A 315 14.49 18.28 -2.27
C GLY A 315 15.43 17.19 -2.83
N PHE A 316 15.09 16.59 -3.96
CA PHE A 316 15.89 15.57 -4.64
C PHE A 316 16.59 16.10 -5.92
N GLY A 317 16.50 17.39 -6.18
CA GLY A 317 17.06 18.05 -7.35
C GLY A 317 16.08 18.23 -8.52
N GLY A 318 14.84 17.83 -8.34
CA GLY A 318 13.72 18.06 -9.24
C GLY A 318 12.77 19.14 -8.74
N THR A 319 11.57 19.17 -9.31
CA THR A 319 10.49 20.07 -8.91
C THR A 319 9.19 19.31 -8.75
N GLU A 320 8.36 19.75 -7.81
CA GLU A 320 7.01 19.25 -7.59
C GLU A 320 6.04 20.43 -7.40
N PRO A 321 4.71 20.23 -7.50
CA PRO A 321 3.74 21.24 -7.12
C PRO A 321 3.92 21.63 -5.65
N ARG A 322 3.73 22.91 -5.35
CA ARG A 322 3.93 23.41 -3.96
C ARG A 322 3.04 22.68 -2.95
N ILE A 323 1.78 22.45 -3.29
CA ILE A 323 0.80 21.78 -2.43
C ILE A 323 -0.11 20.91 -3.27
N THR A 324 -0.22 19.64 -2.92
CA THR A 324 -1.18 18.68 -3.46
C THR A 324 -2.05 18.12 -2.35
N CYS A 325 -3.21 17.60 -2.70
CA CYS A 325 -4.18 17.01 -1.79
C CYS A 325 -4.54 15.59 -2.23
N ASN A 326 -4.05 14.59 -1.50
CA ASN A 326 -4.37 13.19 -1.72
C ASN A 326 -4.93 12.61 -0.42
N ALA A 327 -6.22 12.86 -0.17
CA ALA A 327 -6.90 12.45 1.03
C ALA A 327 -7.88 11.31 0.77
N TYR A 328 -8.05 10.45 1.76
CA TYR A 328 -9.11 9.46 1.83
C TYR A 328 -9.86 9.67 3.15
N LEU A 329 -11.03 10.29 3.07
CA LEU A 329 -11.84 10.67 4.22
C LEU A 329 -12.83 9.54 4.51
N THR A 330 -12.64 8.81 5.60
CA THR A 330 -13.45 7.66 6.01
C THR A 330 -14.27 7.93 7.27
N ASP A 331 -13.85 8.91 8.08
CA ASP A 331 -14.45 9.17 9.38
C ASP A 331 -15.53 10.26 9.30
N GLN A 332 -16.61 10.06 10.04
CA GLN A 332 -17.63 11.08 10.23
C GLN A 332 -17.09 12.17 11.15
N ARG A 333 -16.87 13.37 10.60
CA ARG A 333 -16.35 14.54 11.32
C ARG A 333 -17.23 15.77 11.09
N LYS A 334 -17.08 16.79 11.94
CA LYS A 334 -17.72 18.07 11.69
C LYS A 334 -17.16 18.70 10.42
N ALA A 335 -18.02 19.25 9.58
CA ALA A 335 -17.58 19.87 8.33
C ALA A 335 -16.58 21.02 8.56
N TRP A 336 -16.71 21.75 9.66
CA TRP A 336 -15.77 22.79 10.06
C TRP A 336 -14.35 22.26 10.33
N ASP A 337 -14.21 21.10 10.96
CA ASP A 337 -12.91 20.48 11.24
C ASP A 337 -12.24 20.03 9.95
N VAL A 338 -13.02 19.46 9.02
CA VAL A 338 -12.51 19.07 7.69
C VAL A 338 -12.10 20.30 6.89
N LEU A 339 -12.90 21.37 6.93
CA LEU A 339 -12.54 22.64 6.31
C LEU A 339 -11.25 23.20 6.92
N GLY A 340 -11.07 23.09 8.24
CA GLY A 340 -9.85 23.48 8.94
C GLY A 340 -8.62 22.73 8.45
N ASP A 341 -8.74 21.41 8.20
CA ASP A 341 -7.66 20.61 7.64
C ASP A 341 -7.26 21.07 6.23
N PHE A 342 -8.23 21.35 5.35
CA PHE A 342 -7.95 21.92 4.02
C PHE A 342 -7.34 23.30 4.10
N CYS A 343 -7.83 24.15 4.98
CA CYS A 343 -7.30 25.49 5.18
C CYS A 343 -5.86 25.43 5.70
N SER A 344 -5.57 24.56 6.64
CA SER A 344 -4.22 24.31 7.14
C SER A 344 -3.28 23.82 6.02
N LEU A 345 -3.73 22.89 5.17
CA LEU A 345 -2.99 22.42 4.02
C LEU A 345 -2.64 23.55 3.05
N MET A 346 -3.61 24.41 2.73
CA MET A 346 -3.45 25.54 1.81
C MET A 346 -2.80 26.78 2.46
N ARG A 347 -2.48 26.72 3.75
CA ARG A 347 -1.97 27.86 4.52
C ARG A 347 -2.90 29.08 4.42
N CYS A 348 -4.18 28.85 4.58
CA CYS A 348 -5.20 29.90 4.49
C CYS A 348 -6.16 29.84 5.68
N MET A 349 -6.93 30.90 5.84
CA MET A 349 -8.05 30.95 6.78
C MET A 349 -9.36 31.18 6.03
N PRO A 350 -10.46 30.54 6.43
CA PRO A 350 -11.78 30.84 5.88
C PRO A 350 -12.33 32.10 6.56
N VAL A 351 -12.85 33.02 5.77
CA VAL A 351 -13.43 34.29 6.26
C VAL A 351 -14.80 34.46 5.64
N TRP A 352 -15.81 34.64 6.47
CA TRP A 352 -17.15 35.05 6.02
C TRP A 352 -17.22 36.58 5.95
N ASN A 353 -17.41 37.13 4.74
CA ASN A 353 -17.45 38.57 4.50
C ASN A 353 -18.84 39.16 4.56
N GLY A 354 -19.84 38.43 5.04
CA GLY A 354 -21.26 38.83 5.11
C GLY A 354 -22.11 38.30 3.96
N SER A 355 -21.52 37.92 2.85
CA SER A 355 -22.24 37.37 1.68
C SER A 355 -21.62 36.09 1.14
N THR A 356 -20.31 35.96 1.19
CA THR A 356 -19.58 34.82 0.64
C THR A 356 -18.51 34.31 1.62
N LEU A 357 -18.22 33.04 1.54
CA LEU A 357 -17.07 32.41 2.20
C LEU A 357 -15.83 32.64 1.33
N THR A 358 -14.93 33.49 1.78
CA THR A 358 -13.65 33.74 1.12
C THR A 358 -12.50 33.06 1.87
N PHE A 359 -11.35 32.97 1.21
CA PHE A 359 -10.16 32.32 1.75
C PHE A 359 -8.99 33.28 1.64
N VAL A 360 -8.34 33.52 2.74
CA VAL A 360 -7.17 34.39 2.80
C VAL A 360 -5.94 33.56 3.06
N GLN A 361 -5.03 33.54 2.10
CA GLN A 361 -3.82 32.73 2.15
C GLN A 361 -2.65 33.50 2.80
N ASP A 362 -1.90 32.83 3.65
CA ASP A 362 -0.66 33.35 4.23
C ASP A 362 0.48 33.25 3.21
N ARG A 363 0.59 34.29 2.41
CA ARG A 363 1.62 34.53 1.41
C ARG A 363 2.02 35.99 1.36
N PRO A 364 3.20 36.34 0.78
CA PRO A 364 3.51 37.76 0.55
C PRO A 364 2.43 38.42 -0.29
N ALA A 365 1.97 39.54 0.16
CA ALA A 365 1.00 40.38 -0.52
C ALA A 365 1.32 41.86 -0.26
N ASP A 366 0.79 42.75 -1.12
CA ASP A 366 0.93 44.16 -0.91
C ASP A 366 0.14 44.61 0.33
N LYS A 367 0.67 45.61 1.02
CA LYS A 367 -0.04 46.22 2.14
C LYS A 367 -1.31 46.95 1.62
N VAL A 368 -2.39 46.74 2.32
CA VAL A 368 -3.70 47.33 2.00
C VAL A 368 -3.86 48.68 2.66
N TRP A 369 -3.37 48.80 3.89
CA TRP A 369 -3.52 50.03 4.69
C TRP A 369 -2.32 50.26 5.60
N THR A 370 -2.12 51.54 5.99
CA THR A 370 -1.06 51.93 6.92
C THR A 370 -1.66 52.62 8.14
N TYR A 371 -1.31 52.13 9.32
CA TYR A 371 -1.70 52.74 10.59
C TYR A 371 -0.53 53.44 11.27
N THR A 372 -0.82 54.64 11.75
CA THR A 372 0.12 55.45 12.51
C THR A 372 -0.56 55.93 13.78
N GLN A 373 0.18 56.52 14.71
CA GLN A 373 -0.41 57.07 15.92
C GLN A 373 -1.49 58.16 15.65
N SER A 374 -1.50 58.76 14.46
CA SER A 374 -2.48 59.79 14.11
C SER A 374 -3.84 59.28 13.68
N ASN A 375 -3.94 58.00 13.27
CA ASN A 375 -5.19 57.42 12.82
C ASN A 375 -5.64 56.21 13.65
N VAL A 376 -5.08 56.06 14.84
CA VAL A 376 -5.54 55.09 15.84
C VAL A 376 -6.18 55.81 17.03
N VAL A 377 -7.05 55.10 17.70
CA VAL A 377 -7.70 55.64 18.93
C VAL A 377 -6.67 55.66 20.05
N MET A 378 -6.47 56.82 20.63
CA MET A 378 -5.59 56.98 21.81
C MET A 378 -6.33 56.58 23.08
N PRO A 379 -5.96 55.53 23.79
CA PRO A 379 -6.56 55.18 25.06
C PRO A 379 -6.18 56.20 26.12
N ALA A 380 -7.06 56.42 27.12
CA ALA A 380 -6.84 57.40 28.19
C ALA A 380 -5.59 57.11 29.03
N ASP A 381 -5.28 55.83 29.21
CA ASP A 381 -4.22 55.34 30.08
C ASP A 381 -3.32 54.31 29.38
N GLY A 382 -2.74 54.64 28.25
CA GLY A 382 -1.90 53.64 27.59
C GLY A 382 -1.31 54.03 26.26
N ALA A 383 -0.53 53.11 25.67
CA ALA A 383 -0.02 53.25 24.33
C ALA A 383 -1.09 52.92 23.29
N PRO A 384 -1.09 53.62 22.13
CA PRO A 384 -2.07 53.36 21.08
C PRO A 384 -1.96 51.98 20.46
N PHE A 385 -0.76 51.41 20.47
CA PHE A 385 -0.46 50.05 20.05
C PHE A 385 0.00 49.20 21.22
N ILE A 386 -0.64 48.05 21.40
CA ILE A 386 -0.30 47.10 22.45
C ILE A 386 0.37 45.90 21.79
N TYR A 387 1.63 45.63 22.15
CA TYR A 387 2.38 44.49 21.60
C TYR A 387 2.44 43.35 22.60
N SER A 388 2.19 42.15 22.09
CA SER A 388 2.44 40.91 22.81
C SER A 388 3.41 40.05 22.03
N PHE A 389 4.18 39.25 22.76
CA PHE A 389 5.23 38.43 22.18
C PHE A 389 5.02 36.98 22.59
N SER A 390 5.17 36.04 21.64
CA SER A 390 5.16 34.62 21.96
C SER A 390 6.30 34.28 22.91
N ALA A 391 6.04 33.44 23.92
CA ALA A 391 7.07 33.01 24.83
C ALA A 391 8.07 32.10 24.14
N LEU A 392 9.36 32.23 24.46
CA LEU A 392 10.43 31.45 23.86
C LEU A 392 10.22 29.94 24.04
N LYS A 393 9.70 29.49 25.17
CA LYS A 393 9.38 28.09 25.47
C LYS A 393 8.26 27.51 24.62
N GLU A 394 7.44 28.36 24.02
CA GLU A 394 6.31 27.96 23.15
C GLU A 394 6.71 27.87 21.68
N ARG A 395 7.91 28.36 21.32
CA ARG A 395 8.41 28.35 19.95
C ARG A 395 9.12 27.03 19.68
N HIS A 396 8.65 26.31 18.70
CA HIS A 396 9.32 25.10 18.26
C HIS A 396 10.43 25.44 17.27
N ASN A 397 11.47 24.62 17.28
CA ASN A 397 12.63 24.74 16.37
C ASN A 397 12.96 23.45 15.65
N ALA A 398 12.15 22.42 15.88
CA ALA A 398 12.15 21.18 15.13
C ALA A 398 10.71 20.71 14.93
N ALA A 399 10.43 19.96 13.86
CA ALA A 399 9.14 19.36 13.61
C ALA A 399 9.28 17.91 13.16
N GLU A 400 8.48 17.04 13.74
CA GLU A 400 8.26 15.67 13.29
C GLU A 400 6.94 15.63 12.51
N VAL A 401 7.03 15.55 11.19
CA VAL A 401 5.89 15.62 10.27
C VAL A 401 5.56 14.25 9.75
N ARG A 402 4.40 13.72 10.12
CA ARG A 402 3.91 12.44 9.60
C ARG A 402 3.15 12.67 8.30
N TYR A 403 3.43 11.84 7.30
CA TYR A 403 2.77 11.89 5.99
C TYR A 403 2.63 10.48 5.41
N THR A 404 1.79 10.30 4.40
CA THR A 404 1.63 9.04 3.69
C THR A 404 2.70 8.93 2.60
N ASP A 405 3.55 7.91 2.67
CA ASP A 405 4.71 7.78 1.77
C ASP A 405 4.47 6.72 0.69
N PRO A 406 4.31 7.11 -0.58
CA PRO A 406 4.18 6.17 -1.69
C PRO A 406 5.36 5.21 -1.84
N ASN A 407 6.58 5.65 -1.47
CA ASN A 407 7.79 4.84 -1.55
C ASN A 407 7.89 3.81 -0.43
N ASN A 408 7.14 4.00 0.66
CA ASN A 408 7.01 3.06 1.76
C ASN A 408 5.68 2.28 1.70
N GLY A 409 5.22 1.95 0.50
CA GLY A 409 3.99 1.18 0.30
C GLY A 409 2.71 1.90 0.75
N TRP A 410 2.69 3.23 0.74
CA TRP A 410 1.60 4.10 1.22
C TRP A 410 1.37 4.03 2.73
N GLU A 411 2.37 3.56 3.47
CA GLU A 411 2.37 3.61 4.93
C GLU A 411 2.80 5.01 5.42
N THR A 412 2.55 5.27 6.69
CA THR A 412 2.96 6.53 7.31
C THR A 412 4.48 6.58 7.51
N SER A 413 5.12 7.60 6.98
CA SER A 413 6.51 7.96 7.23
C SER A 413 6.59 9.29 8.00
N THR A 414 7.72 9.54 8.65
CA THR A 414 7.96 10.77 9.40
C THR A 414 9.13 11.53 8.79
N GLU A 415 8.90 12.79 8.44
CA GLU A 415 9.95 13.72 8.03
C GLU A 415 10.37 14.57 9.22
N LEU A 416 11.66 14.68 9.45
CA LEU A 416 12.26 15.50 10.49
C LEU A 416 12.75 16.82 9.89
N VAL A 417 12.26 17.93 10.42
CA VAL A 417 12.65 19.28 10.02
C VAL A 417 13.29 19.96 11.21
N GLU A 418 14.48 20.51 11.07
CA GLU A 418 15.21 21.13 12.16
C GLU A 418 15.80 22.48 11.75
N ASN A 419 15.79 23.42 12.68
CA ASN A 419 16.53 24.67 12.59
C ASN A 419 17.73 24.61 13.55
N ASP A 420 18.88 24.19 13.02
CA ASP A 420 20.10 23.98 13.79
C ASP A 420 20.60 25.22 14.54
N ALA A 421 20.42 26.42 13.96
CA ALA A 421 20.83 27.65 14.61
C ALA A 421 19.98 27.93 15.86
N ALA A 422 18.67 27.74 15.75
CA ALA A 422 17.75 27.91 16.88
C ALA A 422 17.95 26.80 17.93
N ILE A 423 18.17 25.54 17.51
CA ILE A 423 18.46 24.42 18.44
C ILE A 423 19.72 24.68 19.24
N ARG A 424 20.81 25.11 18.60
CA ARG A 424 22.07 25.46 19.30
C ARG A 424 21.90 26.57 20.30
N ARG A 425 21.03 27.51 20.04
CA ARG A 425 20.82 28.68 20.91
C ARG A 425 19.85 28.45 22.05
N TYR A 426 18.76 27.70 21.76
CA TYR A 426 17.63 27.62 22.69
C TYR A 426 17.35 26.20 23.21
N GLY A 427 18.10 25.21 22.75
CA GLY A 427 17.79 23.81 22.97
C GLY A 427 16.69 23.31 22.03
N ARG A 428 16.57 22.01 21.91
CA ARG A 428 15.64 21.37 20.99
C ARG A 428 14.21 21.35 21.54
N ASN A 429 13.27 21.95 20.82
CA ASN A 429 11.83 21.91 21.11
C ASN A 429 11.09 21.40 19.86
N VAL A 430 10.44 20.25 19.96
CA VAL A 430 9.89 19.51 18.82
C VAL A 430 8.38 19.65 18.73
N LEU A 431 7.89 20.09 17.58
CA LEU A 431 6.49 20.05 17.19
C LEU A 431 6.18 18.69 16.52
N LYS A 432 5.16 17.99 16.99
CA LYS A 432 4.63 16.81 16.32
C LYS A 432 3.38 17.17 15.56
N MET A 433 3.38 16.91 14.25
CA MET A 433 2.26 17.26 13.40
C MET A 433 2.00 16.20 12.33
N ASP A 434 0.74 16.12 11.93
CA ASP A 434 0.30 15.32 10.80
C ASP A 434 0.11 16.24 9.59
N ALA A 435 0.77 15.92 8.48
CA ALA A 435 0.55 16.62 7.22
C ALA A 435 -0.67 16.00 6.53
N PHE A 436 -1.82 16.66 6.71
CA PHE A 436 -3.08 16.23 6.11
C PHE A 436 -2.95 16.10 4.58
N ALA A 437 -3.46 15.01 4.02
CA ALA A 437 -3.51 14.75 2.59
C ALA A 437 -2.17 14.85 1.84
N CYS A 438 -1.05 14.79 2.56
CA CYS A 438 0.30 14.91 2.02
C CYS A 438 0.85 13.53 1.66
N THR A 439 1.33 13.39 0.42
CA THR A 439 1.95 12.17 -0.09
C THR A 439 3.36 12.41 -0.64
N SER A 440 3.93 13.58 -0.39
CA SER A 440 5.29 13.94 -0.80
C SER A 440 6.14 14.27 0.42
N ARG A 441 7.36 13.73 0.45
CA ARG A 441 8.37 14.07 1.46
C ARG A 441 8.73 15.55 1.42
N GLY A 442 8.90 16.11 0.19
CA GLY A 442 9.20 17.52 0.01
C GLY A 442 8.09 18.42 0.56
N GLN A 443 6.83 18.09 0.28
CA GLN A 443 5.68 18.81 0.80
C GLN A 443 5.59 18.70 2.33
N ALA A 444 5.83 17.51 2.91
CA ALA A 444 5.87 17.32 4.37
C ALA A 444 6.97 18.16 5.02
N HIS A 445 8.15 18.20 4.42
CA HIS A 445 9.27 19.02 4.87
C HIS A 445 8.88 20.52 4.86
N ARG A 446 8.30 21.01 3.75
CA ARG A 446 7.83 22.40 3.66
C ARG A 446 6.72 22.71 4.66
N ALA A 447 5.84 21.76 4.98
CA ALA A 447 4.81 21.96 6.01
C ALA A 447 5.43 22.14 7.41
N GLY A 448 6.38 21.31 7.78
CA GLY A 448 7.10 21.43 9.04
C GLY A 448 7.95 22.70 9.10
N LEU A 449 8.68 23.00 8.03
CA LEU A 449 9.51 24.19 7.94
C LEU A 449 8.66 25.48 8.01
N TRP A 450 7.47 25.47 7.39
CA TRP A 450 6.52 26.57 7.52
C TRP A 450 6.12 26.81 8.96
N ALA A 451 5.75 25.77 9.70
CA ALA A 451 5.32 25.87 11.08
C ALA A 451 6.44 26.45 11.97
N ILE A 452 7.63 25.86 11.96
CA ILE A 452 8.73 26.34 12.82
C ILE A 452 9.25 27.71 12.40
N THR A 453 9.29 28.03 11.09
CA THR A 453 9.74 29.35 10.61
C THR A 453 8.74 30.43 11.00
N THR A 454 7.44 30.14 10.94
CA THR A 454 6.39 31.07 11.40
C THR A 454 6.57 31.40 12.88
N GLU A 455 6.75 30.38 13.73
CA GLU A 455 6.94 30.58 15.17
C GLU A 455 8.25 31.29 15.52
N LEU A 456 9.29 31.13 14.72
CA LEU A 456 10.59 31.75 14.96
C LEU A 456 10.67 33.20 14.44
N LEU A 457 10.01 33.51 13.31
CA LEU A 457 10.09 34.83 12.69
C LEU A 457 8.92 35.74 13.04
N GLU A 458 7.69 35.23 13.12
CA GLU A 458 6.46 35.98 13.34
C GLU A 458 6.06 35.89 14.80
N THR A 459 6.85 36.52 15.64
CA THR A 459 6.79 36.39 17.11
C THR A 459 5.93 37.42 17.80
N GLN A 460 5.41 38.41 17.07
CA GLN A 460 4.73 39.59 17.66
C GLN A 460 3.29 39.67 17.19
N THR A 461 2.44 40.08 18.13
CA THR A 461 1.06 40.43 17.85
C THR A 461 0.88 41.88 18.27
N VAL A 462 0.10 42.65 17.53
CA VAL A 462 -0.26 44.01 17.84
C VAL A 462 -1.78 44.14 17.93
N ASP A 463 -2.24 44.78 18.99
CA ASP A 463 -3.63 45.12 19.23
C ASP A 463 -3.79 46.64 19.30
N PHE A 464 -4.78 47.19 18.61
CA PHE A 464 -5.09 48.62 18.60
C PHE A 464 -6.53 48.86 18.16
N SER A 465 -7.07 50.03 18.45
CA SER A 465 -8.42 50.42 18.04
C SER A 465 -8.36 51.57 17.05
N VAL A 466 -9.28 51.54 16.08
CA VAL A 466 -9.38 52.56 15.00
C VAL A 466 -10.83 52.97 14.78
N GLY A 467 -11.04 54.04 14.10
CA GLY A 467 -12.37 54.49 13.64
C GLY A 467 -12.86 53.64 12.45
N ALA A 468 -13.71 54.22 11.61
CA ALA A 468 -14.27 53.58 10.44
C ALA A 468 -13.22 53.09 9.42
N GLU A 469 -11.98 53.51 9.55
CA GLU A 469 -10.85 53.05 8.76
C GLU A 469 -10.61 51.52 8.90
N GLY A 470 -11.00 50.91 10.04
CA GLY A 470 -10.92 49.47 10.25
C GLY A 470 -11.75 48.64 9.24
N LEU A 471 -12.69 49.28 8.56
CA LEU A 471 -13.50 48.66 7.51
C LEU A 471 -12.83 48.66 6.13
N ARG A 472 -11.64 49.22 5.97
CA ARG A 472 -10.93 49.30 4.69
C ARG A 472 -10.19 48.04 4.31
N HIS A 473 -10.05 47.12 5.24
CA HIS A 473 -9.42 45.82 5.03
C HIS A 473 -10.22 44.74 5.78
N VAL A 474 -9.92 43.49 5.46
CA VAL A 474 -10.56 42.35 6.06
C VAL A 474 -9.52 41.49 6.79
N PRO A 475 -9.94 40.62 7.70
CA PRO A 475 -9.02 39.64 8.27
C PRO A 475 -8.24 38.90 7.19
N GLY A 476 -6.92 38.81 7.36
CA GLY A 476 -5.97 38.22 6.40
C GLY A 476 -5.20 39.22 5.55
N ASP A 477 -5.67 40.43 5.40
CA ASP A 477 -4.96 41.50 4.70
C ASP A 477 -3.67 41.89 5.43
N ILE A 478 -2.67 42.33 4.66
CA ILE A 478 -1.44 42.89 5.18
C ILE A 478 -1.63 44.38 5.47
N ILE A 479 -1.37 44.76 6.68
CA ILE A 479 -1.36 46.14 7.14
C ILE A 479 0.03 46.53 7.58
N GLU A 480 0.33 47.79 7.45
CA GLU A 480 1.57 48.35 7.93
C GLU A 480 1.31 49.14 9.21
N VAL A 481 2.12 48.91 10.22
CA VAL A 481 2.07 49.66 11.49
C VAL A 481 3.32 50.51 11.63
N CYS A 482 3.13 51.80 11.64
CA CYS A 482 4.15 52.82 11.84
C CYS A 482 3.96 53.46 13.23
N ASP A 483 4.52 52.81 14.22
CA ASP A 483 4.48 53.27 15.63
C ASP A 483 5.77 54.03 15.95
N SER A 484 5.66 55.32 16.20
CA SER A 484 6.81 56.18 16.52
C SER A 484 7.47 55.79 17.84
N ASP A 485 6.69 55.31 18.79
CA ASP A 485 7.24 54.85 20.08
C ASP A 485 8.03 53.54 19.95
N TYR A 486 7.58 52.68 19.08
CA TYR A 486 8.25 51.42 18.81
C TYR A 486 9.45 51.57 17.85
N ALA A 487 9.45 52.56 16.95
CA ALA A 487 10.58 52.87 16.07
C ALA A 487 11.81 53.31 16.87
N GLY A 488 11.59 53.83 18.08
CA GLY A 488 12.65 54.10 19.03
C GLY A 488 12.86 53.02 20.11
N VAL A 489 12.18 51.86 19.96
CA VAL A 489 12.33 50.81 20.97
C VAL A 489 13.78 50.34 21.05
N THR A 490 14.25 50.51 22.23
CA THR A 490 15.53 49.97 22.69
C THR A 490 15.49 48.47 22.65
N VAL A 491 16.09 47.83 21.64
CA VAL A 491 16.50 46.42 21.77
C VAL A 491 17.59 46.48 22.83
N GLY A 492 17.41 45.75 23.92
CA GLY A 492 18.34 45.80 25.06
C GLY A 492 18.64 44.39 25.58
N GLY A 493 19.72 44.29 26.34
CA GLY A 493 20.15 43.02 26.90
C GLY A 493 21.42 43.19 27.76
N ARG A 494 22.24 42.15 27.81
CA ARG A 494 23.50 42.11 28.56
C ARG A 494 24.69 41.94 27.59
N ILE A 495 25.79 42.62 27.91
CA ILE A 495 27.05 42.44 27.21
C ILE A 495 27.68 41.13 27.66
N LEU A 496 28.05 40.28 26.73
CA LEU A 496 28.72 39.00 26.99
C LEU A 496 30.24 39.18 27.12
N SER A 497 30.83 40.06 26.27
CA SER A 497 32.24 40.36 26.33
C SER A 497 32.55 41.73 25.77
N VAL A 498 33.63 42.36 26.25
CA VAL A 498 34.09 43.65 25.82
C VAL A 498 35.52 43.54 25.30
N ASP A 499 35.75 43.86 24.03
CA ASP A 499 37.07 44.10 23.49
C ASP A 499 37.41 45.59 23.54
N SER A 500 38.22 46.00 24.51
CA SER A 500 38.59 47.39 24.69
C SER A 500 39.51 47.95 23.64
N LEU A 501 40.27 47.10 22.93
CA LEU A 501 41.22 47.53 21.87
C LEU A 501 40.42 47.96 20.61
N THR A 502 39.49 47.16 20.22
CA THR A 502 38.66 47.40 19.01
C THR A 502 37.37 48.16 19.33
N ARG A 503 37.03 48.33 20.63
CA ARG A 503 35.80 48.91 21.14
C ARG A 503 34.55 48.09 20.65
N THR A 504 34.72 46.75 20.56
CA THR A 504 33.68 45.86 20.08
C THR A 504 33.06 45.17 21.27
N LEU A 505 31.71 45.19 21.30
CA LEU A 505 30.89 44.55 22.30
C LEU A 505 30.23 43.32 21.68
N THR A 506 30.32 42.20 22.39
CA THR A 506 29.53 41.01 22.07
C THR A 506 28.25 41.08 22.90
N LEU A 507 27.11 41.00 22.22
CA LEU A 507 25.80 41.12 22.83
C LEU A 507 25.22 39.73 23.11
N ASP A 508 24.26 39.64 24.05
CA ASP A 508 23.58 38.40 24.39
C ASP A 508 22.54 37.96 23.34
N ARG A 509 22.39 38.75 22.28
CA ARG A 509 21.50 38.47 21.14
C ARG A 509 21.98 39.15 19.87
N GLU A 510 21.50 38.63 18.76
CA GLU A 510 21.69 39.26 17.47
C GLU A 510 20.87 40.52 17.33
N VAL A 511 21.43 41.51 16.72
CA VAL A 511 20.80 42.79 16.41
C VAL A 511 20.89 43.10 14.94
N GLU A 512 19.82 43.63 14.37
CA GLU A 512 19.84 44.12 13.00
C GLU A 512 20.06 45.62 12.97
N ILE A 513 21.10 46.05 12.30
CA ILE A 513 21.47 47.46 12.15
C ILE A 513 21.24 47.87 10.69
N PRO A 514 20.29 48.79 10.42
CA PRO A 514 20.06 49.24 9.05
C PRO A 514 21.29 49.87 8.43
N ALA A 515 21.56 49.56 7.18
CA ALA A 515 22.66 50.19 6.43
C ALA A 515 22.31 51.70 6.23
N GLY A 516 23.18 52.60 6.71
CA GLY A 516 23.08 54.02 6.50
C GLY A 516 22.33 54.84 7.56
N GLY A 517 21.87 54.18 8.67
CA GLY A 517 21.23 54.88 9.79
C GLY A 517 22.22 55.30 10.86
N ASN A 518 21.95 56.46 11.50
CA ASN A 518 22.69 56.87 12.72
C ASN A 518 22.18 56.07 13.93
N VAL A 519 22.77 54.87 14.12
CA VAL A 519 22.39 53.97 15.19
C VAL A 519 23.18 54.32 16.45
N VAL A 520 22.53 54.45 17.56
CA VAL A 520 23.18 54.70 18.86
C VAL A 520 22.91 53.56 19.84
N LEU A 521 23.88 53.30 20.68
CA LEU A 521 23.81 52.30 21.75
C LEU A 521 23.84 53.02 23.09
N ASN A 522 22.83 52.74 23.91
CA ASN A 522 22.81 53.20 25.30
C ASN A 522 23.49 52.13 26.15
N LEU A 523 24.49 52.51 26.90
CA LEU A 523 25.26 51.66 27.82
C LEU A 523 25.13 52.16 29.25
N VAL A 524 25.03 51.29 30.18
CA VAL A 524 25.05 51.61 31.62
C VAL A 524 26.33 51.11 32.21
N GLY A 525 27.21 52.00 32.57
CA GLY A 525 28.49 51.73 33.25
C GLY A 525 28.36 51.40 34.73
N SER A 526 29.46 51.21 35.38
CA SER A 526 29.54 50.86 36.82
C SER A 526 29.03 51.93 37.74
N ASN A 527 28.97 53.16 37.26
CA ASN A 527 28.38 54.31 37.98
C ASN A 527 26.85 54.37 37.93
N GLY A 528 26.21 53.41 37.20
CA GLY A 528 24.75 53.37 37.02
C GLY A 528 24.17 54.45 36.11
N GLN A 529 24.98 55.30 35.48
CA GLN A 529 24.50 56.35 34.58
C GLN A 529 24.46 55.79 33.12
N PRO A 530 23.38 56.06 32.37
CA PRO A 530 23.32 55.68 30.97
C PRO A 530 24.18 56.64 30.13
N VAL A 531 24.95 56.09 29.24
CA VAL A 531 25.76 56.82 28.25
C VAL A 531 25.41 56.39 26.87
N THR A 532 25.11 57.32 25.99
CA THR A 532 24.78 57.05 24.60
C THR A 532 26.01 57.16 23.70
N VAL A 533 26.32 56.11 22.96
CA VAL A 533 27.47 56.05 22.04
C VAL A 533 26.98 55.68 20.63
N ALA A 534 27.66 56.19 19.60
CA ALA A 534 27.32 55.85 18.24
C ALA A 534 27.89 54.45 17.90
N VAL A 535 27.12 53.64 17.16
CA VAL A 535 27.59 52.40 16.56
C VAL A 535 28.33 52.72 15.27
N THR A 536 29.58 52.30 15.17
CA THR A 536 30.45 52.64 14.02
C THR A 536 30.63 51.46 13.05
N ALA A 537 30.46 50.22 13.54
CA ALA A 537 30.52 49.03 12.74
C ALA A 537 29.68 47.88 13.36
N HIS A 538 29.27 46.96 12.52
CA HIS A 538 28.50 45.76 12.90
C HIS A 538 29.21 44.53 12.28
N PRO A 539 30.31 44.06 12.91
CA PRO A 539 31.15 43.03 12.34
C PRO A 539 30.54 41.64 12.33
N ALA A 540 29.57 41.40 13.19
CA ALA A 540 28.79 40.14 13.26
C ALA A 540 27.38 40.42 13.80
N PRO A 541 26.39 39.57 13.60
CA PRO A 541 25.02 39.79 14.05
C PRO A 541 24.89 40.07 15.57
N ASP A 542 25.78 39.52 16.36
CA ASP A 542 25.85 39.65 17.81
C ASP A 542 26.94 40.65 18.29
N ARG A 543 27.62 41.36 17.38
CA ARG A 543 28.75 42.21 17.72
C ARG A 543 28.61 43.62 17.16
N VAL A 544 28.81 44.60 18.01
CA VAL A 544 28.75 46.02 17.61
C VAL A 544 30.04 46.69 18.03
N THR A 545 30.60 47.53 17.15
CA THR A 545 31.73 48.41 17.46
C THR A 545 31.17 49.79 17.74
N VAL A 546 31.62 50.41 18.83
CA VAL A 546 31.14 51.73 19.28
C VAL A 546 32.18 52.83 19.10
N SER A 547 31.73 54.08 18.98
CA SER A 547 32.61 55.18 18.81
C SER A 547 33.52 55.44 19.98
N GLN A 548 33.06 55.20 21.20
CA GLN A 548 33.83 55.22 22.41
C GLN A 548 33.31 54.20 23.40
N LEU A 549 34.19 53.64 24.22
CA LEU A 549 33.80 52.77 25.32
C LEU A 549 33.75 53.58 26.60
N PRO A 550 32.53 53.73 27.22
CA PRO A 550 32.44 54.43 28.49
C PRO A 550 33.13 53.69 29.65
N ASP A 551 33.69 54.46 30.59
CA ASP A 551 34.30 53.88 31.79
C ASP A 551 33.29 53.02 32.57
N GLY A 552 33.73 51.86 33.01
CA GLY A 552 32.94 50.96 33.83
C GLY A 552 31.99 50.03 33.01
N VAL A 553 32.04 50.08 31.70
CA VAL A 553 31.32 49.10 30.82
C VAL A 553 32.16 47.82 30.77
N ALA A 554 31.57 46.73 31.20
CA ALA A 554 32.21 45.42 31.29
C ALA A 554 31.22 44.31 30.97
N GLU A 555 31.61 43.04 31.10
CA GLU A 555 30.70 41.91 31.01
C GLU A 555 29.49 42.10 31.90
N TYR A 556 28.33 41.68 31.43
CA TYR A 556 27.02 41.82 32.08
C TYR A 556 26.50 43.24 32.25
N SER A 557 27.22 44.28 31.77
CA SER A 557 26.65 45.63 31.66
C SER A 557 25.41 45.64 30.76
N VAL A 558 24.48 46.52 31.04
CA VAL A 558 23.25 46.67 30.29
C VAL A 558 23.50 47.49 29.01
N TRP A 559 23.00 47.04 27.93
CA TRP A 559 22.97 47.77 26.65
C TRP A 559 21.56 47.97 26.15
N GLY A 560 21.35 49.03 25.37
CA GLY A 560 20.10 49.30 24.68
C GLY A 560 20.40 49.96 23.35
N LEU A 561 19.89 49.40 22.26
CA LEU A 561 20.06 49.90 20.90
C LEU A 561 18.89 50.77 20.53
N LYS A 562 19.17 52.03 20.13
CA LYS A 562 18.21 52.98 19.63
C LYS A 562 18.38 53.18 18.14
N LEU A 563 17.34 52.81 17.40
CA LEU A 563 17.26 52.96 15.95
C LEU A 563 16.55 54.29 15.61
N PRO A 564 17.13 55.17 14.73
CA PRO A 564 16.62 56.49 14.51
C PRO A 564 15.44 56.58 13.54
N ASP A 565 15.16 55.54 12.78
CA ASP A 565 14.13 55.60 11.74
C ASP A 565 12.85 54.82 12.10
N LEU A 566 11.69 55.35 11.68
CA LEU A 566 10.40 54.67 11.73
C LEU A 566 10.54 53.37 10.95
N ARG A 567 10.71 52.24 11.64
CA ARG A 567 10.67 50.96 10.98
C ARG A 567 9.22 50.65 10.63
N GLN A 568 8.96 50.62 9.33
CA GLN A 568 7.69 50.15 8.83
C GLN A 568 7.62 48.64 9.07
N ARG A 569 6.55 48.20 9.73
CA ARG A 569 6.35 46.81 10.11
C ARG A 569 5.08 46.30 9.50
N LEU A 570 5.20 45.16 8.84
CA LEU A 570 4.08 44.49 8.24
C LEU A 570 3.45 43.53 9.23
N PHE A 571 2.13 43.59 9.32
CA PHE A 571 1.33 42.68 10.10
C PHE A 571 0.19 42.14 9.25
N ARG A 572 -0.18 40.89 9.51
CA ARG A 572 -1.38 40.29 8.95
C ARG A 572 -2.51 40.53 9.93
N CYS A 573 -3.56 41.16 9.50
CA CYS A 573 -4.78 41.33 10.27
C CYS A 573 -5.40 39.93 10.56
N VAL A 574 -5.65 39.61 11.81
CA VAL A 574 -6.26 38.34 12.20
C VAL A 574 -7.71 38.49 12.57
N ALA A 575 -8.04 39.59 13.23
CA ALA A 575 -9.41 39.87 13.66
C ALA A 575 -9.73 41.35 13.62
N ILE A 576 -10.96 41.66 13.27
CA ILE A 576 -11.57 43.00 13.36
C ILE A 576 -12.87 42.83 14.14
N ARG A 577 -13.01 43.53 15.23
CA ARG A 577 -14.19 43.49 16.09
C ARG A 577 -14.71 44.88 16.33
N GLU A 578 -15.99 45.10 16.13
CA GLU A 578 -16.65 46.35 16.50
C GLU A 578 -16.77 46.46 18.02
N ASN A 579 -16.42 47.62 18.57
CA ASN A 579 -16.57 47.96 19.97
C ASN A 579 -17.92 48.71 20.20
N ASP A 580 -18.35 48.74 21.45
CA ASP A 580 -19.62 49.40 21.83
C ASP A 580 -19.64 50.91 21.56
N ASP A 581 -18.48 51.53 21.39
CA ASP A 581 -18.31 52.95 21.11
C ASP A 581 -18.26 53.30 19.60
N GLY A 582 -18.48 52.32 18.72
CA GLY A 582 -18.41 52.47 17.27
C GLY A 582 -16.97 52.48 16.70
N THR A 583 -15.98 52.17 17.51
CA THR A 583 -14.61 51.93 17.04
C THR A 583 -14.40 50.46 16.70
N TYR A 584 -13.30 50.16 16.03
CA TYR A 584 -12.95 48.78 15.63
C TYR A 584 -11.64 48.38 16.29
N ALA A 585 -11.67 47.29 17.06
CA ALA A 585 -10.48 46.68 17.60
C ALA A 585 -9.85 45.76 16.55
N ILE A 586 -8.58 45.97 16.25
CA ILE A 586 -7.79 45.21 15.29
C ILE A 586 -6.75 44.42 16.06
N THR A 587 -6.70 43.12 15.78
CA THR A 587 -5.61 42.24 16.18
C THR A 587 -4.84 41.81 14.94
N ALA A 588 -3.53 42.00 14.93
CA ALA A 588 -2.70 41.63 13.81
C ALA A 588 -1.39 40.97 14.27
N VAL A 589 -0.94 39.97 13.51
CA VAL A 589 0.29 39.18 13.76
C VAL A 589 1.36 39.62 12.78
N GLN A 590 2.59 39.72 13.26
CA GLN A 590 3.76 40.06 12.44
C GLN A 590 3.80 39.24 11.15
N HIS A 591 4.07 39.87 10.04
CA HIS A 591 4.24 39.24 8.74
C HIS A 591 5.65 39.47 8.21
N VAL A 592 6.30 38.36 7.85
CA VAL A 592 7.65 38.34 7.28
C VAL A 592 7.59 37.80 5.85
N PRO A 593 7.69 38.63 4.82
CA PRO A 593 7.54 38.23 3.41
C PRO A 593 8.55 37.15 2.96
N GLU A 594 9.76 37.19 3.51
CA GLU A 594 10.84 36.27 3.19
C GLU A 594 10.57 34.83 3.62
N LYS A 595 9.63 34.62 4.55
CA LYS A 595 9.25 33.28 5.04
C LYS A 595 8.96 32.29 3.91
N GLY A 596 8.21 32.75 2.90
CA GLY A 596 7.85 31.91 1.75
C GLY A 596 9.05 31.33 1.00
N SER A 597 10.05 32.16 0.73
CA SER A 597 11.26 31.74 0.01
C SER A 597 12.14 30.80 0.84
N ILE A 598 12.22 31.00 2.15
CA ILE A 598 12.96 30.12 3.08
C ILE A 598 12.31 28.72 3.06
N VAL A 599 11.01 28.65 3.10
CA VAL A 599 10.27 27.38 3.11
C VAL A 599 10.38 26.64 1.78
N ASP A 600 10.18 27.34 0.68
CA ASP A 600 10.17 26.71 -0.65
C ASP A 600 11.55 26.14 -1.04
N ASN A 601 12.65 26.77 -0.61
CA ASN A 601 14.01 26.38 -0.95
C ASN A 601 14.74 25.61 0.16
N GLY A 602 14.10 25.33 1.28
CA GLY A 602 14.74 24.75 2.46
C GLY A 602 14.96 23.23 2.42
N ALA A 603 14.36 22.52 1.45
CA ALA A 603 14.46 21.08 1.40
C ALA A 603 15.71 20.66 0.57
N THR A 604 16.56 19.84 1.17
CA THR A 604 17.63 19.12 0.47
C THR A 604 17.71 17.72 1.10
N PHE A 605 17.48 16.69 0.30
CA PHE A 605 17.54 15.31 0.75
C PHE A 605 18.70 14.58 0.11
N ASP A 606 19.37 13.77 0.91
CA ASP A 606 20.24 12.76 0.34
C ASP A 606 19.39 11.75 -0.43
N PRO A 607 19.86 11.23 -1.56
CA PRO A 607 19.20 10.12 -2.22
C PRO A 607 18.98 9.02 -1.20
N LEU A 608 17.75 8.51 -1.10
CA LEU A 608 17.48 7.39 -0.23
C LEU A 608 18.47 6.28 -0.58
N PRO A 609 19.25 5.76 0.39
CA PRO A 609 20.10 4.63 0.10
C PRO A 609 19.18 3.53 -0.43
N ASP A 610 19.59 2.90 -1.52
CA ASP A 610 18.89 1.75 -2.09
C ASP A 610 19.00 0.59 -1.10
N THR A 611 18.21 0.68 -0.03
CA THR A 611 18.25 -0.27 1.09
C THR A 611 17.55 -1.58 0.76
N GLY A 612 16.95 -1.69 -0.43
CA GLY A 612 16.20 -2.88 -0.83
C GLY A 612 14.94 -3.18 -0.01
N ILE A 613 14.62 -2.34 0.98
CA ILE A 613 13.47 -2.55 1.86
C ILE A 613 12.16 -2.13 1.18
N THR A 614 12.23 -1.12 0.34
CA THR A 614 11.05 -0.56 -0.37
C THR A 614 10.96 -0.99 -1.82
N ASN A 615 12.00 -1.58 -2.37
CA ASN A 615 12.03 -2.00 -3.76
C ASN A 615 11.59 -3.45 -3.90
N THR A 616 10.85 -3.73 -4.97
CA THR A 616 10.56 -5.09 -5.41
C THR A 616 11.87 -5.88 -5.48
N PRO A 617 11.96 -7.08 -4.89
CA PRO A 617 13.16 -7.88 -4.97
C PRO A 617 13.57 -8.12 -6.43
N PRO A 618 14.86 -8.08 -6.76
CA PRO A 618 15.30 -8.41 -8.11
C PRO A 618 14.97 -9.86 -8.46
N ALA A 619 14.85 -10.16 -9.75
CA ALA A 619 14.71 -11.53 -10.23
C ALA A 619 15.88 -12.40 -9.75
N VAL A 620 15.60 -13.66 -9.43
CA VAL A 620 16.67 -14.61 -9.15
C VAL A 620 17.51 -14.86 -10.41
N GLN A 621 18.80 -15.10 -10.22
CA GLN A 621 19.73 -15.32 -11.33
C GLN A 621 20.17 -16.78 -11.38
N HIS A 622 20.67 -17.24 -12.53
CA HIS A 622 21.24 -18.56 -12.74
C HIS A 622 20.30 -19.69 -12.32
N LEU A 623 18.98 -19.53 -12.56
CA LEU A 623 18.02 -20.58 -12.29
C LEU A 623 18.31 -21.77 -13.21
N THR A 624 18.67 -22.90 -12.62
CA THR A 624 18.98 -24.15 -13.30
C THR A 624 18.17 -25.28 -12.70
N THR A 625 17.87 -26.27 -13.54
CA THR A 625 17.22 -27.50 -13.11
C THR A 625 18.06 -28.70 -13.57
N GLU A 626 18.31 -29.65 -12.66
CA GLU A 626 18.99 -30.89 -12.91
C GLU A 626 18.03 -32.05 -12.66
N ILE A 627 17.86 -32.92 -13.65
CA ILE A 627 16.99 -34.08 -13.52
C ILE A 627 17.81 -35.21 -12.93
N LEU A 628 17.34 -35.77 -11.83
CA LEU A 628 17.92 -36.93 -11.15
C LEU A 628 16.94 -38.08 -11.23
N ALA A 629 17.43 -39.23 -11.62
CA ALA A 629 16.67 -40.49 -11.57
C ALA A 629 17.29 -41.34 -10.44
N GLU A 630 16.54 -41.57 -9.39
CA GLU A 630 16.94 -42.38 -8.27
C GLU A 630 15.80 -43.33 -7.95
N ASP A 631 16.11 -44.63 -7.82
CA ASP A 631 15.17 -45.72 -7.46
C ASP A 631 13.88 -45.76 -8.30
N GLY A 632 13.97 -45.47 -9.60
CA GLY A 632 12.82 -45.48 -10.52
C GLY A 632 11.89 -44.29 -10.41
N GLN A 633 12.29 -43.29 -9.63
CA GLN A 633 11.55 -42.04 -9.49
C GLN A 633 12.33 -40.87 -10.09
N TYR A 634 11.63 -39.99 -10.78
CA TYR A 634 12.23 -38.76 -11.31
C TYR A 634 12.16 -37.64 -10.28
N GLN A 635 13.29 -36.98 -10.12
CA GLN A 635 13.44 -35.81 -9.27
C GLN A 635 14.02 -34.65 -10.10
N ALA A 636 13.64 -33.42 -9.81
CA ALA A 636 14.24 -32.24 -10.41
C ALA A 636 14.81 -31.36 -9.29
N ARG A 637 16.14 -31.23 -9.30
CA ARG A 637 16.83 -30.31 -8.39
C ARG A 637 16.95 -28.96 -9.05
N ALA A 638 16.34 -27.95 -8.44
CA ALA A 638 16.43 -26.55 -8.85
C ALA A 638 17.44 -25.80 -7.99
N ARG A 639 18.25 -24.95 -8.61
CA ARG A 639 19.18 -24.04 -7.94
C ARG A 639 19.12 -22.66 -8.57
N TRP A 640 19.31 -21.66 -7.76
CA TRP A 640 19.33 -20.25 -8.20
C TRP A 640 20.21 -19.41 -7.28
N ASP A 641 20.59 -18.23 -7.77
CA ASP A 641 21.33 -17.23 -7.02
C ASP A 641 20.52 -15.94 -6.88
N THR A 642 20.85 -15.14 -5.87
CA THR A 642 20.32 -13.79 -5.72
C THR A 642 21.42 -12.76 -6.03
N PRO A 643 21.12 -11.72 -6.81
CA PRO A 643 22.12 -10.69 -7.14
C PRO A 643 22.53 -9.84 -5.94
N ARG A 644 21.76 -9.89 -4.83
CA ARG A 644 22.07 -9.19 -3.58
C ARG A 644 21.77 -10.09 -2.38
N VAL A 645 22.64 -10.03 -1.38
CA VAL A 645 22.35 -10.63 -0.07
C VAL A 645 21.38 -9.71 0.67
N VAL A 646 20.10 -9.98 0.59
CA VAL A 646 19.05 -9.25 1.33
C VAL A 646 18.61 -10.12 2.50
N LYS A 647 18.71 -9.60 3.72
CA LYS A 647 18.16 -10.28 4.90
C LYS A 647 16.65 -10.41 4.78
N GLY A 648 16.12 -11.63 5.03
CA GLY A 648 14.68 -11.88 5.08
C GLY A 648 14.02 -12.06 3.72
N VAL A 649 14.77 -12.45 2.69
CA VAL A 649 14.19 -12.86 1.41
C VAL A 649 13.77 -14.32 1.47
N ASN A 650 12.52 -14.57 1.12
CA ASN A 650 11.98 -15.91 0.85
C ASN A 650 11.89 -16.11 -0.67
N PHE A 651 11.78 -17.36 -1.10
CA PHE A 651 11.60 -17.68 -2.52
C PHE A 651 10.27 -18.40 -2.70
N SER A 652 9.43 -17.87 -3.58
CA SER A 652 8.20 -18.54 -4.02
C SER A 652 8.50 -19.34 -5.26
N LEU A 653 8.32 -20.65 -5.18
CA LEU A 653 8.51 -21.61 -6.26
C LEU A 653 7.16 -22.08 -6.77
N ARG A 654 7.02 -22.09 -8.08
CA ARG A 654 5.83 -22.62 -8.74
C ARG A 654 6.27 -23.55 -9.86
N LEU A 655 5.92 -24.82 -9.73
CA LEU A 655 6.15 -25.84 -10.75
C LEU A 655 4.82 -26.14 -11.45
N THR A 656 4.79 -25.96 -12.77
CA THR A 656 3.64 -26.32 -13.61
C THR A 656 4.01 -27.40 -14.59
N VAL A 657 3.06 -28.26 -14.92
CA VAL A 657 3.19 -29.29 -15.95
C VAL A 657 2.23 -28.96 -17.09
N LYS A 658 2.68 -29.10 -18.33
CA LYS A 658 1.80 -28.97 -19.51
C LYS A 658 0.99 -30.23 -19.70
N ALA A 659 -0.33 -30.09 -19.72
CA ALA A 659 -1.25 -31.15 -20.09
C ALA A 659 -1.26 -31.37 -21.62
N GLU A 660 -1.87 -32.46 -22.08
CA GLU A 660 -1.97 -32.77 -23.50
C GLU A 660 -2.71 -31.74 -24.33
N ASP A 661 -3.65 -30.98 -23.70
CA ASP A 661 -4.39 -29.88 -24.29
C ASP A 661 -3.59 -28.55 -24.31
N ASN A 662 -2.31 -28.60 -23.97
CA ASN A 662 -1.41 -27.44 -23.85
C ASN A 662 -1.75 -26.48 -22.67
N SER A 663 -2.71 -26.83 -21.81
CA SER A 663 -2.99 -26.09 -20.57
C SER A 663 -1.89 -26.33 -19.53
N ALA A 664 -1.59 -25.30 -18.73
CA ALA A 664 -0.63 -25.43 -17.64
C ALA A 664 -1.36 -25.84 -16.35
N ARG A 665 -1.03 -27.03 -15.81
CA ARG A 665 -1.53 -27.49 -14.52
C ARG A 665 -0.46 -27.29 -13.44
N LEU A 666 -0.86 -26.77 -12.27
CA LEU A 666 0.03 -26.63 -11.14
C LEU A 666 0.45 -28.02 -10.61
N ALA A 667 1.74 -28.27 -10.57
CA ALA A 667 2.32 -29.50 -10.02
C ALA A 667 2.77 -29.31 -8.57
N SER A 668 3.39 -28.17 -8.25
CA SER A 668 3.82 -27.83 -6.88
C SER A 668 3.91 -26.32 -6.71
N SER A 669 3.60 -25.84 -5.50
CA SER A 669 3.80 -24.45 -5.09
C SER A 669 4.29 -24.42 -3.65
N LEU A 670 5.41 -23.76 -3.39
CA LEU A 670 6.02 -23.71 -2.07
C LEU A 670 6.83 -22.43 -1.88
N THR A 671 7.06 -22.07 -0.62
CA THR A 671 7.90 -20.94 -0.25
C THR A 671 9.06 -21.42 0.62
N LEU A 672 10.27 -21.01 0.29
CA LEU A 672 11.52 -21.45 0.93
C LEU A 672 12.37 -20.23 1.31
N THR A 673 13.33 -20.47 2.22
CA THR A 673 14.41 -19.52 2.54
C THR A 673 15.72 -19.90 1.85
N GLU A 674 15.83 -21.11 1.32
CA GLU A 674 17.02 -21.69 0.70
C GLU A 674 17.05 -21.39 -0.80
N THR A 675 18.21 -21.42 -1.40
CA THR A 675 18.45 -21.17 -2.83
C THR A 675 18.50 -22.45 -3.66
N GLU A 676 18.08 -23.58 -3.10
CA GLU A 676 17.91 -24.84 -3.84
C GLU A 676 16.68 -25.61 -3.31
N HIS A 677 16.09 -26.40 -4.17
CA HIS A 677 15.02 -27.32 -3.82
C HIS A 677 14.99 -28.52 -4.77
N THR A 678 14.63 -29.68 -4.23
CA THR A 678 14.45 -30.90 -5.02
C THR A 678 12.98 -31.30 -5.04
N PHE A 679 12.37 -31.20 -6.21
CA PHE A 679 11.05 -31.73 -6.48
C PHE A 679 11.16 -33.23 -6.67
N ARG A 680 10.37 -33.99 -5.94
CA ARG A 680 10.40 -35.47 -5.97
C ARG A 680 9.11 -36.03 -6.58
N ASN A 681 9.14 -37.29 -7.00
CA ASN A 681 7.96 -38.01 -7.51
C ASN A 681 7.31 -37.31 -8.71
N LEU A 682 8.15 -36.82 -9.61
CA LEU A 682 7.67 -36.21 -10.85
C LEU A 682 7.32 -37.30 -11.86
N THR A 683 6.26 -37.11 -12.60
CA THR A 683 5.85 -37.98 -13.71
C THR A 683 6.48 -37.48 -15.02
N PRO A 684 6.63 -38.33 -16.03
CA PRO A 684 7.03 -37.90 -17.37
C PRO A 684 6.10 -36.77 -17.87
N GLY A 685 6.70 -35.70 -18.42
CA GLY A 685 5.99 -34.55 -18.89
C GLY A 685 6.89 -33.31 -19.08
N ARG A 686 6.34 -32.26 -19.61
CA ARG A 686 7.03 -30.98 -19.77
C ARG A 686 6.68 -30.06 -18.60
N TYR A 687 7.67 -29.58 -17.92
CA TYR A 687 7.53 -28.74 -16.73
C TYR A 687 8.09 -27.34 -16.95
N THR A 688 7.45 -26.36 -16.34
CA THR A 688 7.96 -25.00 -16.22
C THR A 688 8.09 -24.68 -14.73
N LEU A 689 9.30 -24.39 -14.28
CA LEU A 689 9.58 -23.91 -12.94
C LEU A 689 9.70 -22.38 -12.96
N THR A 690 8.93 -21.72 -12.14
CA THR A 690 9.01 -20.28 -11.91
C THR A 690 9.44 -20.00 -10.47
N VAL A 691 10.47 -19.19 -10.29
CA VAL A 691 10.98 -18.77 -8.98
C VAL A 691 10.92 -17.28 -8.85
N ARG A 692 10.42 -16.78 -7.72
CA ARG A 692 10.37 -15.34 -7.38
C ARG A 692 11.00 -15.12 -6.01
N ALA A 693 11.78 -14.06 -5.88
CA ALA A 693 12.21 -13.59 -4.58
C ALA A 693 11.08 -12.80 -3.92
N VAL A 694 10.89 -12.98 -2.61
CA VAL A 694 9.85 -12.32 -1.80
C VAL A 694 10.52 -11.62 -0.64
N ASN A 695 10.32 -10.31 -0.50
CA ASN A 695 10.90 -9.55 0.61
C ASN A 695 10.12 -9.74 1.92
N SER A 696 10.63 -9.19 3.00
CA SER A 696 10.01 -9.27 4.33
C SER A 696 8.62 -8.63 4.41
N GLN A 697 8.24 -7.79 3.43
CA GLN A 697 6.93 -7.15 3.32
C GLN A 697 5.96 -7.96 2.45
N GLY A 698 6.38 -9.11 1.91
CA GLY A 698 5.55 -9.97 1.05
C GLY A 698 5.49 -9.51 -0.41
N GLN A 699 6.26 -8.52 -0.82
CA GLN A 699 6.36 -8.13 -2.23
C GLN A 699 7.16 -9.16 -3.00
N GLN A 700 6.64 -9.59 -4.14
CA GLN A 700 7.29 -10.54 -5.04
C GLN A 700 8.06 -9.80 -6.12
N GLY A 701 9.25 -10.29 -6.39
CA GLY A 701 10.10 -9.83 -7.49
C GLY A 701 9.67 -10.38 -8.85
N GLU A 702 10.39 -9.94 -9.88
CA GLU A 702 10.25 -10.46 -11.23
C GLU A 702 10.45 -11.98 -11.25
N PRO A 703 9.68 -12.73 -12.06
CA PRO A 703 9.83 -14.16 -12.17
C PRO A 703 11.09 -14.53 -12.97
N ALA A 704 11.81 -15.52 -12.50
CA ALA A 704 12.73 -16.28 -13.33
C ALA A 704 12.09 -17.63 -13.62
N SER A 705 12.10 -18.06 -14.88
CA SER A 705 11.49 -19.31 -15.29
C SER A 705 12.47 -20.16 -16.10
N THR A 706 12.38 -21.48 -15.91
CA THR A 706 13.13 -22.47 -16.69
C THR A 706 12.21 -23.62 -17.03
N ASP A 707 12.36 -24.13 -18.25
CA ASP A 707 11.62 -25.29 -18.74
C ASP A 707 12.50 -26.53 -18.68
N PHE A 708 11.92 -27.66 -18.32
CA PHE A 708 12.58 -28.95 -18.40
C PHE A 708 11.56 -30.02 -18.77
N SER A 709 12.04 -31.14 -19.36
CA SER A 709 11.20 -32.26 -19.68
C SER A 709 11.72 -33.55 -19.00
N ILE A 710 10.79 -34.32 -18.50
CA ILE A 710 11.04 -35.67 -18.04
C ILE A 710 10.44 -36.59 -19.10
N ASP A 711 11.27 -37.23 -19.84
CA ASP A 711 10.83 -38.14 -20.90
C ASP A 711 10.52 -39.52 -20.30
N ALA A 712 9.43 -40.15 -20.74
CA ALA A 712 9.15 -41.54 -20.39
C ALA A 712 10.28 -42.45 -20.91
N PRO A 713 10.68 -43.45 -20.13
CA PRO A 713 11.67 -44.39 -20.61
C PRO A 713 11.25 -44.97 -21.95
N ALA A 714 12.18 -45.02 -22.90
CA ALA A 714 11.92 -45.59 -24.22
C ALA A 714 11.57 -47.07 -24.06
N VAL A 715 10.55 -47.50 -24.80
CA VAL A 715 10.19 -48.92 -24.88
C VAL A 715 11.40 -49.71 -25.38
N PRO A 716 11.76 -50.89 -24.77
CA PRO A 716 12.82 -51.69 -25.26
C PRO A 716 12.61 -52.07 -26.74
N SER A 717 13.63 -51.91 -27.57
CA SER A 717 13.54 -52.22 -28.99
C SER A 717 13.31 -53.72 -29.24
N TYR A 718 13.94 -54.58 -28.39
CA TYR A 718 13.72 -55.98 -28.32
C TYR A 718 14.24 -56.53 -27.00
N VAL A 719 13.89 -57.79 -26.69
CA VAL A 719 14.45 -58.53 -25.56
C VAL A 719 15.39 -59.63 -26.14
N GLU A 720 16.66 -59.51 -25.80
CA GLU A 720 17.66 -60.52 -26.16
C GLU A 720 17.54 -61.71 -25.20
N LEU A 721 17.32 -62.85 -25.75
CA LEU A 721 17.25 -64.10 -25.00
C LEU A 721 18.57 -64.91 -25.19
N THR A 722 19.37 -64.95 -24.13
CA THR A 722 20.64 -65.69 -24.14
C THR A 722 20.47 -67.03 -23.43
N PRO A 723 20.62 -68.15 -24.12
CA PRO A 723 20.51 -69.45 -23.50
C PRO A 723 21.74 -69.76 -22.65
N GLY A 724 21.52 -70.37 -21.47
CA GLY A 724 22.53 -70.85 -20.54
C GLY A 724 22.22 -72.28 -20.13
N TYR A 725 23.05 -72.87 -19.24
CA TYR A 725 22.81 -74.23 -18.77
C TYR A 725 21.55 -74.22 -17.85
N PHE A 726 20.48 -74.85 -18.32
CA PHE A 726 19.15 -74.91 -17.69
C PHE A 726 18.57 -73.57 -17.34
N GLN A 727 18.93 -72.49 -18.09
CA GLN A 727 18.41 -71.16 -17.87
C GLN A 727 18.33 -70.34 -19.18
N ILE A 728 17.48 -69.31 -19.20
CA ILE A 728 17.45 -68.29 -20.23
C ILE A 728 17.59 -66.94 -19.53
N THR A 729 18.54 -66.17 -20.01
CA THR A 729 18.66 -64.77 -19.54
C THR A 729 17.91 -63.85 -20.51
N ALA A 730 16.94 -63.08 -20.01
CA ALA A 730 16.22 -62.09 -20.75
C ALA A 730 16.83 -60.68 -20.46
N THR A 731 17.37 -60.08 -21.51
CA THR A 731 17.99 -58.74 -21.42
C THR A 731 17.27 -57.82 -22.38
N PRO A 732 16.47 -56.87 -21.86
CA PRO A 732 15.86 -55.78 -22.67
C PRO A 732 16.96 -54.92 -23.26
N ARG A 733 16.80 -54.55 -24.54
CA ARG A 733 17.73 -53.71 -25.28
C ARG A 733 17.03 -52.44 -25.77
N GLN A 734 17.59 -51.29 -25.45
CA GLN A 734 17.14 -49.98 -25.91
C GLN A 734 17.88 -49.59 -27.20
N ALA A 735 17.23 -48.76 -28.02
CA ALA A 735 17.86 -48.15 -29.17
C ALA A 735 19.00 -47.21 -28.79
N VAL A 736 18.84 -46.48 -27.70
CA VAL A 736 19.87 -45.65 -27.04
C VAL A 736 19.99 -46.16 -25.61
N TYR A 737 21.18 -46.53 -25.18
CA TYR A 737 21.42 -47.04 -23.83
C TYR A 737 21.27 -45.95 -22.79
N ASP A 738 20.36 -46.13 -21.84
CA ASP A 738 20.19 -45.26 -20.68
C ASP A 738 20.50 -46.09 -19.41
N PRO A 739 21.59 -45.77 -18.69
CA PRO A 739 21.99 -46.51 -17.50
C PRO A 739 21.04 -46.34 -16.31
N THR A 740 20.13 -45.37 -16.36
CA THR A 740 19.16 -45.09 -15.28
C THR A 740 17.90 -45.92 -15.37
N VAL A 741 17.67 -46.56 -16.51
CA VAL A 741 16.45 -47.35 -16.78
C VAL A 741 16.63 -48.78 -16.23
N GLN A 742 15.68 -49.20 -15.43
CA GLN A 742 15.49 -50.55 -14.96
C GLN A 742 14.22 -51.14 -15.55
N TYR A 743 14.13 -52.46 -15.67
CA TYR A 743 12.99 -53.15 -16.24
C TYR A 743 12.28 -53.94 -15.19
N GLU A 744 10.96 -53.89 -15.18
CA GLU A 744 10.13 -54.85 -14.43
C GLU A 744 9.86 -56.10 -15.25
N PHE A 745 10.06 -57.22 -14.65
CA PHE A 745 9.84 -58.52 -15.26
C PHE A 745 8.61 -59.18 -14.67
N TRP A 746 7.74 -59.63 -15.55
CA TRP A 746 6.50 -60.26 -15.20
C TRP A 746 6.40 -61.62 -15.93
N PHE A 747 5.85 -62.62 -15.29
CA PHE A 747 5.68 -63.97 -15.86
C PHE A 747 4.22 -64.34 -15.90
N THR A 748 3.82 -64.94 -17.02
CA THR A 748 2.51 -65.54 -17.21
C THR A 748 2.68 -66.79 -18.13
N ASP A 749 1.85 -67.78 -17.97
CA ASP A 749 1.75 -68.94 -18.81
C ASP A 749 0.65 -68.73 -19.86
N THR A 750 -0.09 -67.68 -19.85
CA THR A 750 -1.14 -67.35 -20.80
C THR A 750 -0.78 -66.06 -21.57
N GLN A 751 -1.24 -66.00 -22.82
CA GLN A 751 -1.02 -64.81 -23.64
C GLN A 751 -1.88 -63.64 -23.17
N ILE A 752 -1.26 -62.52 -22.79
CA ILE A 752 -1.93 -61.27 -22.42
C ILE A 752 -2.06 -60.41 -23.69
N ALA A 753 -3.29 -60.07 -24.04
CA ALA A 753 -3.56 -59.25 -25.23
C ALA A 753 -3.39 -57.76 -25.01
N ASP A 754 -3.59 -57.25 -23.79
CA ASP A 754 -3.47 -55.85 -23.41
C ASP A 754 -2.44 -55.70 -22.29
N ILE A 755 -1.40 -54.88 -22.54
CA ILE A 755 -0.31 -54.66 -21.61
C ILE A 755 -0.80 -54.10 -20.26
N ARG A 756 -1.94 -53.42 -20.23
CA ARG A 756 -2.56 -52.91 -19.02
C ARG A 756 -3.08 -53.99 -18.07
N GLN A 757 -3.23 -55.22 -18.56
CA GLN A 757 -3.64 -56.39 -17.77
C GLN A 757 -2.48 -57.15 -17.15
N VAL A 758 -1.23 -56.73 -17.43
CA VAL A 758 -0.03 -57.44 -16.92
C VAL A 758 -0.02 -57.48 -15.40
N GLU A 759 -0.40 -56.40 -14.75
CA GLU A 759 -0.41 -56.33 -13.27
C GLU A 759 -1.46 -57.26 -12.63
N THR A 760 -2.54 -57.59 -13.33
CA THR A 760 -3.60 -58.47 -12.85
C THR A 760 -3.39 -59.92 -13.24
N ASP A 761 -2.90 -60.17 -14.48
CA ASP A 761 -2.90 -61.49 -15.11
C ASP A 761 -1.50 -62.15 -15.12
N ALA A 762 -0.45 -61.43 -14.69
CA ALA A 762 0.90 -61.96 -14.64
C ALA A 762 1.49 -61.85 -13.22
N ARG A 763 2.44 -62.71 -12.94
CA ARG A 763 3.19 -62.72 -11.68
C ARG A 763 4.40 -61.82 -11.79
N TYR A 764 4.49 -60.81 -10.92
CA TYR A 764 5.66 -59.95 -10.80
C TYR A 764 6.88 -60.75 -10.33
N LEU A 765 7.98 -60.63 -11.05
CA LEU A 765 9.24 -61.34 -10.74
C LEU A 765 10.25 -60.45 -10.05
N GLY A 766 10.31 -59.17 -10.44
CA GLY A 766 11.23 -58.18 -9.85
C GLY A 766 11.66 -57.15 -10.87
N THR A 767 12.41 -56.12 -10.39
CA THR A 767 13.01 -55.05 -11.18
C THR A 767 14.52 -55.26 -11.28
N ALA A 768 15.05 -55.35 -12.52
CA ALA A 768 16.47 -55.54 -12.77
C ALA A 768 16.87 -55.05 -14.18
N LEU A 769 18.14 -55.02 -14.50
CA LEU A 769 18.65 -54.75 -15.86
C LEU A 769 18.47 -55.97 -16.78
N TYR A 770 18.46 -57.15 -16.24
CA TYR A 770 18.20 -58.41 -16.91
C TYR A 770 17.58 -59.42 -15.95
N TRP A 771 16.92 -60.44 -16.45
CA TRP A 771 16.28 -61.45 -15.64
C TRP A 771 16.78 -62.88 -16.08
N ILE A 772 17.12 -63.71 -15.11
CA ILE A 772 17.50 -65.15 -15.36
C ILE A 772 16.28 -65.98 -15.01
N CYS A 773 15.71 -66.62 -16.05
CA CYS A 773 14.64 -67.55 -15.90
C CYS A 773 15.26 -69.00 -15.85
N LEU A 774 15.06 -69.71 -14.75
CA LEU A 774 15.47 -71.11 -14.64
C LEU A 774 14.43 -72.00 -15.35
N LEU A 775 14.88 -72.73 -16.33
CA LEU A 775 14.01 -73.60 -17.15
C LEU A 775 13.66 -74.92 -16.49
N TYR A 776 14.37 -75.32 -15.43
CA TYR A 776 14.16 -76.60 -14.76
C TYR A 776 14.53 -76.48 -13.27
N THR A 777 13.57 -76.77 -12.39
CA THR A 777 13.84 -77.20 -11.04
C THR A 777 13.71 -78.68 -11.00
N SER A 778 14.81 -79.38 -10.87
CA SER A 778 14.82 -80.84 -10.73
C SER A 778 13.82 -81.21 -9.60
N PRO A 779 12.89 -82.12 -9.84
CA PRO A 779 12.12 -82.67 -8.74
C PRO A 779 13.12 -83.30 -7.79
N SER A 780 12.94 -83.11 -6.50
CA SER A 780 13.75 -83.75 -5.46
C SER A 780 13.68 -85.28 -5.66
N PRO A 781 14.83 -86.03 -5.53
CA PRO A 781 14.84 -87.42 -5.65
C PRO A 781 14.01 -88.19 -4.61
N ARG A 782 13.18 -87.50 -3.86
CA ARG A 782 12.28 -88.02 -2.81
C ARG A 782 10.82 -88.17 -3.26
N ASP A 783 10.47 -87.74 -4.47
CA ASP A 783 9.12 -87.83 -4.97
C ASP A 783 9.02 -88.81 -6.20
N ALA A 784 9.84 -89.85 -6.17
CA ALA A 784 9.74 -91.06 -7.05
C ALA A 784 9.21 -92.20 -6.26
#